data_add59f7664d0c956970d4999f163078b
#
_entry.id   add59f7664d0c956970d4999f163078b
#
_cell.length_a   1.000
_cell.length_b   1.000
_cell.length_c   1.000
_cell.angle_alpha   90.00
_cell.angle_beta   90.00
_cell.angle_gamma   90.00
#
_symmetry.space_group_name_H-M   'P 1'
#
loop_
_entity.id
_entity.type
_entity.pdbx_description
1 polymer ?
#
loop_
_entity_poly.entity_id
_entity_poly.type
_entity_poly.pdbx_seq_one_letter_code
_entity_poly.pdbx_strand_id
1 'polypeptide(L)'
;MQEPSIFYSQIEGRIAQYSESTDARHDLQRLGIRNRLEVVSAPLKPELLAPAGDWECLNAAIENGADAIYFGLEKFNARMRAQNFTLSDLPKVMETLRLRGVRGYVTFNTLVFPGELQEAESFLRACAVAGVDGLIIQDIGILKLAQEVSPDLPLHASTQMTVTDAEGINLAKQLGCSVVVLARELSLRDLEKIRRDIPIDSIPLEMFVHGALCVAYSGQCLTSESLGGRSANRGECAQACRMPYKMIVDGKALDLGSQSYLLSPQDLMGIEYIPDLIRLGVASFKIEGRLKAPEYVANVTRQYRKAIDQAWDGLKVDLSKDEKYELEMAFSRGLYPGWFEGVNHQELVHGRFGKKRGVLMGSVVRVDREAVIVLTDQAIKAGDGLVFEESGEATNHEQGGRVWHVERVGHQVKLEFERGKLNFSRINPGVRVWKTDDPVLNKKWRDSFQNPRSRRKRKINYSVCDQGGKLKAVATCGRHSVETESTMPLEVATGPGLNLEILEKQLGRLGDTFFELGSVENFLPKGMMLPLSELNRMRRDLAAELTRKVSENPGYIVNEGALVRLTTSDEKAKSPATEQVTLSVLCRDETQIEGALESGVENIYLDFEDVRKYKSAVSKIRSSGNSFVVIAPPRIFKPGESAFLKLVDDACADGILVRNFSTLAYFKKASRPYALLGDFSLNVANQITAQHLIKQIGFTSLTLSYDLHVEEVLNVLRESTPAWFELTLHQHMPMFHMEHCAFAAFLSKGTDSTNCGRPCEKHKVELQDRVGQKHPLKADVGCRNTLYNAAAQSGAEFYAQFYQAGLRRFRLE
;
A
#
# COMPACT_ATOMS: atom_id res chain seq x y z
N MET A 1 -33.14 7.88 -19.19
CA MET A 1 -31.86 8.12 -18.55
C MET A 1 -31.02 8.86 -19.58
N GLN A 2 -30.94 10.19 -19.46
CA GLN A 2 -30.22 11.07 -20.39
C GLN A 2 -28.76 11.16 -19.99
N GLU A 3 -27.90 11.21 -21.01
CA GLU A 3 -26.43 11.16 -20.88
C GLU A 3 -25.85 12.34 -20.09
N PRO A 4 -24.81 12.12 -19.24
CA PRO A 4 -24.17 13.16 -18.44
C PRO A 4 -23.37 14.21 -19.25
N SER A 5 -23.00 13.92 -20.50
CA SER A 5 -22.17 14.80 -21.34
C SER A 5 -22.86 16.10 -21.77
N ILE A 6 -24.21 16.11 -21.87
CA ILE A 6 -24.97 17.29 -22.27
C ILE A 6 -25.11 18.30 -21.12
N PHE A 7 -25.02 17.83 -19.89
CA PHE A 7 -25.16 18.69 -18.70
C PHE A 7 -23.90 19.57 -18.47
N TYR A 8 -22.72 19.03 -18.77
CA TYR A 8 -21.47 19.78 -18.59
C TYR A 8 -21.23 20.85 -19.68
N SER A 9 -21.54 20.55 -20.95
CA SER A 9 -21.38 21.54 -22.03
C SER A 9 -22.36 22.73 -21.92
N GLN A 10 -23.52 22.54 -21.29
CA GLN A 10 -24.47 23.63 -21.02
C GLN A 10 -24.07 24.52 -19.83
N ILE A 11 -23.29 24.00 -18.88
CA ILE A 11 -22.77 24.79 -17.76
C ILE A 11 -21.57 25.64 -18.19
N GLU A 12 -20.65 25.08 -18.99
CA GLU A 12 -19.50 25.85 -19.51
C GLU A 12 -19.93 26.98 -20.45
N GLY A 13 -20.93 26.74 -21.30
CA GLY A 13 -21.50 27.78 -22.17
C GLY A 13 -22.21 28.93 -21.42
N ARG A 14 -22.76 28.65 -20.24
CA ARG A 14 -23.39 29.69 -19.39
C ARG A 14 -22.39 30.44 -18.52
N ILE A 15 -21.33 29.83 -18.08
CA ILE A 15 -20.28 30.48 -17.26
C ILE A 15 -19.45 31.44 -18.13
N ALA A 16 -19.17 31.12 -19.39
CA ALA A 16 -18.46 32.00 -20.30
C ALA A 16 -19.26 33.27 -20.67
N GLN A 17 -20.59 33.24 -20.67
CA GLN A 17 -21.46 34.39 -20.95
C GLN A 17 -21.63 35.35 -19.75
N TYR A 18 -21.32 34.92 -18.51
CA TYR A 18 -21.51 35.76 -17.30
C TYR A 18 -20.24 36.42 -16.78
N SER A 19 -19.06 36.13 -17.35
CA SER A 19 -17.77 36.67 -16.85
C SER A 19 -17.40 38.08 -17.40
N GLU A 20 -18.17 38.66 -18.32
CA GLU A 20 -17.82 39.93 -18.97
C GLU A 20 -18.64 41.14 -18.53
N SER A 21 -19.51 41.05 -17.50
CA SER A 21 -20.23 42.25 -17.04
C SER A 21 -19.96 42.57 -15.58
N THR A 22 -19.46 43.80 -15.34
CA THR A 22 -19.17 44.36 -14.02
C THR A 22 -20.42 44.64 -13.17
N ASP A 23 -21.61 44.63 -13.75
CA ASP A 23 -22.88 44.90 -13.05
C ASP A 23 -23.45 43.69 -12.29
N ALA A 24 -23.12 42.48 -12.68
CA ALA A 24 -23.63 41.28 -12.01
C ALA A 24 -23.07 41.07 -10.59
N ARG A 25 -21.94 41.68 -10.23
CA ARG A 25 -21.35 41.60 -8.87
C ARG A 25 -22.10 42.43 -7.84
N HIS A 26 -22.76 43.51 -8.24
CA HIS A 26 -23.51 44.41 -7.35
C HIS A 26 -24.91 43.84 -6.97
N ASP A 27 -25.53 43.06 -7.87
CA ASP A 27 -26.86 42.48 -7.61
C ASP A 27 -26.82 41.23 -6.73
N LEU A 28 -25.75 40.46 -6.77
CA LEU A 28 -25.55 39.27 -5.91
C LEU A 28 -25.31 39.65 -4.44
N GLN A 29 -24.74 40.83 -4.16
CA GLN A 29 -24.58 41.32 -2.78
C GLN A 29 -25.90 41.79 -2.17
N ARG A 30 -26.86 42.24 -2.96
CA ARG A 30 -28.20 42.62 -2.49
C ARG A 30 -29.11 41.46 -2.11
N LEU A 31 -28.83 40.25 -2.62
CA LEU A 31 -29.63 39.05 -2.36
C LEU A 31 -29.16 38.23 -1.15
N GLY A 32 -28.17 38.70 -0.39
CA GLY A 32 -27.75 38.05 0.86
C GLY A 32 -27.13 36.64 0.66
N ILE A 33 -26.81 36.26 -0.57
CA ILE A 33 -26.15 35.01 -0.90
C ILE A 33 -24.65 35.23 -0.66
N ARG A 34 -24.17 34.86 0.53
CA ARG A 34 -22.75 34.86 0.83
C ARG A 34 -22.05 33.92 -0.13
N ASN A 35 -21.19 34.48 -0.99
CA ASN A 35 -20.29 33.78 -1.88
C ASN A 35 -19.48 32.68 -1.14
N ARG A 36 -19.83 31.42 -1.33
CA ARG A 36 -18.89 30.33 -1.41
C ARG A 36 -19.05 29.70 -2.80
N LEU A 37 -18.68 30.40 -3.84
CA LEU A 37 -18.15 29.75 -5.04
C LEU A 37 -16.75 29.30 -4.64
N GLU A 38 -16.67 28.15 -3.97
CA GLU A 38 -15.42 27.40 -3.90
C GLU A 38 -15.03 27.16 -5.35
N VAL A 39 -13.88 27.72 -5.74
CA VAL A 39 -13.19 27.33 -6.96
C VAL A 39 -12.83 25.87 -6.73
N VAL A 40 -13.69 24.95 -7.15
CA VAL A 40 -13.38 23.53 -7.24
C VAL A 40 -12.22 23.46 -8.23
N SER A 41 -11.01 23.34 -7.73
CA SER A 41 -9.86 23.08 -8.58
C SER A 41 -10.21 21.87 -9.46
N ALA A 42 -10.04 21.99 -10.77
CA ALA A 42 -10.30 20.90 -11.69
C ALA A 42 -9.58 19.63 -11.18
N PRO A 43 -10.25 18.47 -11.19
CA PRO A 43 -9.64 17.24 -10.70
C PRO A 43 -8.32 17.00 -11.45
N LEU A 44 -7.26 16.71 -10.70
CA LEU A 44 -5.97 16.37 -11.30
C LEU A 44 -6.02 14.90 -11.75
N LYS A 45 -5.41 14.62 -12.92
CA LYS A 45 -5.25 13.24 -13.40
C LYS A 45 -4.49 12.40 -12.38
N PRO A 46 -5.00 11.24 -11.98
CA PRO A 46 -4.35 10.42 -10.96
C PRO A 46 -2.96 9.95 -11.37
N GLU A 47 -2.06 9.90 -10.40
CA GLU A 47 -0.72 9.37 -10.54
C GLU A 47 -0.73 7.85 -10.62
N LEU A 48 0.06 7.28 -11.53
CA LEU A 48 0.37 5.85 -11.56
C LEU A 48 1.70 5.61 -10.86
N LEU A 49 1.65 4.97 -9.69
CA LEU A 49 2.80 4.66 -8.84
C LEU A 49 3.24 3.22 -9.02
N ALA A 50 4.38 3.02 -9.68
CA ALA A 50 4.94 1.70 -9.98
C ALA A 50 6.06 1.30 -9.00
N PRO A 51 6.27 -0.02 -8.76
CA PRO A 51 7.35 -0.51 -7.91
C PRO A 51 8.68 -0.62 -8.66
N ALA A 52 9.81 -0.38 -7.96
CA ALA A 52 11.12 -0.79 -8.42
C ALA A 52 11.89 -1.49 -7.30
N GLY A 53 12.37 -2.71 -7.57
CA GLY A 53 13.25 -3.47 -6.70
C GLY A 53 14.73 -3.35 -7.08
N ASP A 54 15.00 -2.87 -8.31
CA ASP A 54 16.31 -2.73 -8.93
C ASP A 54 16.25 -1.76 -10.12
N TRP A 55 17.41 -1.56 -10.79
CA TRP A 55 17.55 -0.67 -11.94
C TRP A 55 16.76 -1.11 -13.18
N GLU A 56 16.62 -2.43 -13.41
CA GLU A 56 15.83 -2.92 -14.55
C GLU A 56 14.35 -2.66 -14.34
N CYS A 57 13.84 -2.89 -13.13
CA CYS A 57 12.47 -2.56 -12.75
C CYS A 57 12.19 -1.06 -12.83
N LEU A 58 13.15 -0.21 -12.41
CA LEU A 58 13.05 1.24 -12.52
C LEU A 58 12.89 1.67 -13.98
N ASN A 59 13.74 1.17 -14.87
CA ASN A 59 13.63 1.43 -16.31
C ASN A 59 12.32 0.90 -16.90
N ALA A 60 11.91 -0.31 -16.52
CA ALA A 60 10.65 -0.92 -16.95
C ALA A 60 9.44 -0.04 -16.59
N ALA A 61 9.40 0.51 -15.37
CA ALA A 61 8.35 1.40 -14.92
C ALA A 61 8.34 2.73 -15.70
N ILE A 62 9.49 3.38 -15.85
CA ILE A 62 9.63 4.64 -16.61
C ILE A 62 9.12 4.48 -18.03
N GLU A 63 9.63 3.49 -18.77
CA GLU A 63 9.36 3.33 -20.20
C GLU A 63 7.92 2.87 -20.49
N ASN A 64 7.23 2.33 -19.47
CA ASN A 64 5.84 1.87 -19.61
C ASN A 64 4.81 2.81 -18.97
N GLY A 65 5.21 4.03 -18.58
CA GLY A 65 4.28 5.13 -18.31
C GLY A 65 3.96 5.41 -16.85
N ALA A 66 4.82 4.99 -15.90
CA ALA A 66 4.69 5.39 -14.50
C ALA A 66 4.88 6.90 -14.34
N ASP A 67 4.06 7.54 -13.51
CA ASP A 67 4.20 8.95 -13.12
C ASP A 67 5.10 9.10 -11.90
N ALA A 68 5.12 8.05 -11.04
CA ALA A 68 6.00 7.96 -9.90
C ALA A 68 6.48 6.52 -9.71
N ILE A 69 7.61 6.37 -9.03
CA ILE A 69 8.19 5.07 -8.69
C ILE A 69 8.50 5.05 -7.20
N TYR A 70 8.09 3.96 -6.51
CA TYR A 70 8.49 3.74 -5.13
C TYR A 70 9.50 2.60 -5.05
N PHE A 71 10.54 2.82 -4.25
CA PHE A 71 11.64 1.88 -4.09
C PHE A 71 12.16 1.88 -2.65
N GLY A 72 12.95 0.86 -2.30
CA GLY A 72 13.58 0.75 -0.98
C GLY A 72 15.09 0.97 -1.07
N LEU A 73 15.66 1.39 0.04
CA LEU A 73 17.09 1.34 0.28
C LEU A 73 17.46 0.02 0.97
N GLU A 74 18.75 -0.21 1.24
CA GLU A 74 19.22 -1.43 1.89
C GLU A 74 18.65 -1.69 3.28
N LYS A 75 18.11 -0.66 3.96
CA LYS A 75 17.49 -0.76 5.30
C LYS A 75 16.15 -0.05 5.38
N PHE A 76 15.43 -0.28 6.47
CA PHE A 76 14.20 0.39 6.88
C PHE A 76 13.02 0.26 5.90
N ASN A 77 12.96 -0.81 5.12
CA ASN A 77 11.85 -1.02 4.19
C ASN A 77 11.22 -2.42 4.30
N ALA A 78 9.90 -2.51 4.03
CA ALA A 78 9.11 -3.73 4.18
C ALA A 78 9.41 -4.84 3.14
N ARG A 79 10.38 -4.65 2.26
CA ARG A 79 10.82 -5.63 1.25
C ARG A 79 12.35 -5.79 1.26
N MET A 80 12.90 -6.07 2.45
CA MET A 80 14.35 -6.27 2.65
C MET A 80 14.98 -7.32 1.73
N ARG A 81 14.18 -8.30 1.25
CA ARG A 81 14.65 -9.35 0.33
C ARG A 81 14.74 -8.92 -1.13
N ALA A 82 14.25 -7.74 -1.52
CA ALA A 82 14.51 -7.17 -2.83
C ALA A 82 15.98 -6.78 -2.91
N GLN A 83 16.52 -6.61 -4.11
CA GLN A 83 17.89 -6.14 -4.28
C GLN A 83 18.02 -4.74 -3.66
N ASN A 84 17.00 -3.90 -3.81
CA ASN A 84 16.94 -2.51 -3.35
C ASN A 84 18.09 -1.64 -3.93
N PHE A 85 18.12 -0.37 -3.55
CA PHE A 85 19.17 0.56 -3.91
C PHE A 85 20.02 0.89 -2.68
N THR A 86 21.29 1.23 -2.90
CA THR A 86 22.17 1.71 -1.84
C THR A 86 22.01 3.22 -1.64
N LEU A 87 22.48 3.74 -0.50
CA LEU A 87 22.58 5.20 -0.32
C LEU A 87 23.42 5.87 -1.39
N SER A 88 24.46 5.18 -1.91
CA SER A 88 25.30 5.69 -3.00
C SER A 88 24.59 5.72 -4.36
N ASP A 89 23.59 4.85 -4.59
CA ASP A 89 22.77 4.87 -5.81
C ASP A 89 21.76 6.03 -5.82
N LEU A 90 21.32 6.46 -4.65
CA LEU A 90 20.17 7.36 -4.49
C LEU A 90 20.26 8.66 -5.30
N PRO A 91 21.39 9.39 -5.32
CA PRO A 91 21.52 10.59 -6.15
C PRO A 91 21.30 10.30 -7.64
N LYS A 92 21.83 9.17 -8.14
CA LYS A 92 21.74 8.77 -9.55
C LYS A 92 20.33 8.30 -9.90
N VAL A 93 19.63 7.59 -8.99
CA VAL A 93 18.22 7.21 -9.14
C VAL A 93 17.37 8.47 -9.28
N MET A 94 17.53 9.44 -8.38
CA MET A 94 16.75 10.68 -8.40
C MET A 94 17.04 11.56 -9.62
N GLU A 95 18.30 11.67 -10.03
CA GLU A 95 18.66 12.35 -11.28
C GLU A 95 17.98 11.71 -12.50
N THR A 96 18.03 10.37 -12.59
CA THR A 96 17.41 9.60 -13.68
C THR A 96 15.91 9.86 -13.73
N LEU A 97 15.24 9.82 -12.59
CA LEU A 97 13.81 10.06 -12.48
C LEU A 97 13.42 11.49 -12.88
N ARG A 98 14.14 12.50 -12.37
CA ARG A 98 13.91 13.91 -12.73
C ARG A 98 14.05 14.19 -14.21
N LEU A 99 15.11 13.67 -14.85
CA LEU A 99 15.33 13.80 -16.30
C LEU A 99 14.16 13.21 -17.12
N ARG A 100 13.51 12.16 -16.62
CA ARG A 100 12.40 11.49 -17.27
C ARG A 100 11.02 12.05 -16.84
N GLY A 101 10.99 13.01 -15.92
CA GLY A 101 9.78 13.59 -15.39
C GLY A 101 8.93 12.61 -14.58
N VAL A 102 9.59 11.73 -13.84
CA VAL A 102 8.99 10.73 -12.95
C VAL A 102 9.37 11.08 -11.51
N ARG A 103 8.44 10.96 -10.57
CA ARG A 103 8.70 11.19 -9.14
C ARG A 103 9.29 9.94 -8.50
N GLY A 104 10.13 10.13 -7.47
CA GLY A 104 10.78 9.06 -6.73
C GLY A 104 10.39 9.08 -5.26
N TYR A 105 9.74 8.01 -4.78
CA TYR A 105 9.35 7.86 -3.37
C TYR A 105 10.14 6.75 -2.70
N VAL A 106 10.83 7.09 -1.63
CA VAL A 106 11.58 6.10 -0.84
C VAL A 106 10.68 5.50 0.23
N THR A 107 10.68 4.17 0.33
CA THR A 107 9.99 3.47 1.41
C THR A 107 10.87 3.44 2.66
N PHE A 108 10.38 4.07 3.73
CA PHE A 108 10.91 4.01 5.08
C PHE A 108 9.81 3.44 5.99
N ASN A 109 9.28 2.28 5.62
CA ASN A 109 8.00 1.77 6.09
C ASN A 109 8.13 0.51 6.94
N THR A 110 9.06 0.50 7.86
CA THR A 110 9.23 -0.47 8.92
C THR A 110 9.23 0.22 10.27
N LEU A 111 9.04 -0.55 11.35
CA LEU A 111 9.31 -0.09 12.69
C LEU A 111 10.82 0.11 12.85
N VAL A 112 11.23 1.07 13.69
CA VAL A 112 12.64 1.36 13.98
C VAL A 112 12.83 1.28 15.49
N PHE A 113 13.86 0.53 15.91
CA PHE A 113 14.17 0.32 17.32
C PHE A 113 15.12 1.39 17.87
N PRO A 114 15.19 1.58 19.19
CA PRO A 114 15.99 2.65 19.78
C PRO A 114 17.46 2.69 19.32
N GLY A 115 18.10 1.53 19.23
CA GLY A 115 19.50 1.41 18.78
C GLY A 115 19.76 1.78 17.33
N GLU A 116 18.70 1.90 16.51
CA GLU A 116 18.79 2.20 15.07
C GLU A 116 18.47 3.66 14.72
N LEU A 117 17.99 4.46 15.69
CA LEU A 117 17.48 5.82 15.42
C LEU A 117 18.56 6.75 14.84
N GLN A 118 19.82 6.61 15.25
CA GLN A 118 20.92 7.41 14.71
C GLN A 118 21.21 7.06 13.24
N GLU A 119 21.16 5.78 12.92
CA GLU A 119 21.31 5.33 11.53
C GLU A 119 20.11 5.79 10.70
N ALA A 120 18.89 5.68 11.25
CA ALA A 120 17.67 6.18 10.62
C ALA A 120 17.75 7.68 10.31
N GLU A 121 18.26 8.52 11.25
CA GLU A 121 18.50 9.94 11.00
C GLU A 121 19.44 10.14 9.79
N SER A 122 20.51 9.35 9.71
CA SER A 122 21.47 9.44 8.60
C SER A 122 20.83 9.10 7.24
N PHE A 123 19.96 8.07 7.19
CA PHE A 123 19.21 7.71 5.99
C PHE A 123 18.19 8.80 5.60
N LEU A 124 17.47 9.36 6.56
CA LEU A 124 16.51 10.45 6.33
C LEU A 124 17.21 11.69 5.75
N ARG A 125 18.38 12.04 6.31
CA ARG A 125 19.23 13.12 5.83
C ARG A 125 19.68 12.87 4.40
N ALA A 126 20.16 11.66 4.08
CA ALA A 126 20.57 11.29 2.74
C ALA A 126 19.41 11.40 1.73
N CYS A 127 18.20 11.00 2.12
CA CYS A 127 17.00 11.16 1.29
C CYS A 127 16.68 12.63 1.00
N ALA A 128 16.76 13.49 2.02
CA ALA A 128 16.54 14.93 1.85
C ALA A 128 17.63 15.55 0.95
N VAL A 129 18.91 15.24 1.18
CA VAL A 129 20.03 15.70 0.37
C VAL A 129 19.93 15.24 -1.09
N ALA A 130 19.47 14.01 -1.36
CA ALA A 130 19.26 13.51 -2.72
C ALA A 130 18.01 14.12 -3.40
N GLY A 131 17.14 14.79 -2.64
CA GLY A 131 15.92 15.41 -3.13
C GLY A 131 14.90 14.40 -3.59
N VAL A 132 14.58 13.40 -2.74
CA VAL A 132 13.48 12.48 -3.01
C VAL A 132 12.14 13.21 -2.99
N ASP A 133 11.19 12.81 -3.83
CA ASP A 133 9.89 13.49 -3.92
C ASP A 133 8.93 13.14 -2.77
N GLY A 134 9.30 12.17 -1.91
CA GLY A 134 8.58 11.83 -0.69
C GLY A 134 9.09 10.57 -0.02
N LEU A 135 8.73 10.42 1.27
CA LEU A 135 9.02 9.25 2.10
C LEU A 135 7.72 8.54 2.47
N ILE A 136 7.65 7.22 2.27
CA ILE A 136 6.51 6.39 2.70
C ILE A 136 6.84 5.79 4.06
N ILE A 137 6.18 6.26 5.14
CA ILE A 137 6.56 5.98 6.53
C ILE A 137 5.44 5.23 7.27
N GLN A 138 5.82 4.26 8.11
CA GLN A 138 4.93 3.54 9.02
C GLN A 138 5.05 4.06 10.45
N ASP A 139 6.27 4.20 10.97
CA ASP A 139 6.59 4.51 12.36
C ASP A 139 6.37 6.00 12.66
N ILE A 140 5.53 6.31 13.67
CA ILE A 140 5.21 7.69 14.05
C ILE A 140 6.46 8.42 14.56
N GLY A 141 7.35 7.75 15.28
CA GLY A 141 8.61 8.35 15.75
C GLY A 141 9.53 8.72 14.61
N ILE A 142 9.60 7.86 13.59
CA ILE A 142 10.36 8.16 12.37
C ILE A 142 9.72 9.28 11.55
N LEU A 143 8.39 9.35 11.52
CA LEU A 143 7.69 10.48 10.90
C LEU A 143 8.08 11.80 11.59
N LYS A 144 8.12 11.83 12.93
CA LYS A 144 8.56 13.00 13.70
C LYS A 144 10.05 13.31 13.49
N LEU A 145 10.89 12.29 13.44
CA LEU A 145 12.32 12.46 13.15
C LEU A 145 12.54 13.01 11.74
N ALA A 146 11.79 12.54 10.75
CA ALA A 146 11.87 13.05 9.37
C ALA A 146 11.48 14.52 9.29
N GLN A 147 10.42 14.94 9.99
CA GLN A 147 10.00 16.35 10.07
C GLN A 147 11.07 17.24 10.71
N GLU A 148 11.74 16.73 11.73
CA GLU A 148 12.80 17.47 12.42
C GLU A 148 14.08 17.54 11.58
N VAL A 149 14.40 16.48 10.82
CA VAL A 149 15.54 16.44 9.87
C VAL A 149 15.27 17.37 8.68
N SER A 150 14.06 17.32 8.11
CA SER A 150 13.73 18.07 6.89
C SER A 150 12.24 18.40 6.88
N PRO A 151 11.85 19.60 7.37
CA PRO A 151 10.44 19.95 7.57
C PRO A 151 9.65 20.12 6.27
N ASP A 152 10.30 20.34 5.16
CA ASP A 152 9.72 20.52 3.82
C ASP A 152 9.74 19.27 2.94
N LEU A 153 10.31 18.14 3.42
CA LEU A 153 10.29 16.86 2.73
C LEU A 153 8.89 16.22 2.83
N PRO A 154 8.22 15.91 1.71
CA PRO A 154 6.89 15.29 1.73
C PRO A 154 6.88 13.90 2.40
N LEU A 155 5.91 13.68 3.30
CA LEU A 155 5.74 12.42 4.04
C LEU A 155 4.41 11.77 3.67
N HIS A 156 4.43 10.48 3.31
CA HIS A 156 3.26 9.69 2.96
C HIS A 156 2.99 8.66 4.06
N ALA A 157 1.77 8.65 4.60
CA ALA A 157 1.34 7.61 5.53
C ALA A 157 1.30 6.26 4.80
N SER A 158 2.12 5.31 5.26
CA SER A 158 2.15 3.96 4.68
C SER A 158 0.84 3.21 4.92
N THR A 159 0.48 2.27 4.02
CA THR A 159 -0.61 1.32 4.28
C THR A 159 -0.41 0.50 5.57
N GLN A 160 0.83 0.39 6.06
CA GLN A 160 1.17 -0.27 7.32
C GLN A 160 0.78 0.55 8.56
N MET A 161 0.35 1.80 8.42
CA MET A 161 -0.33 2.57 9.47
C MET A 161 -1.80 2.15 9.66
N THR A 162 -2.31 1.26 8.80
CA THR A 162 -3.65 0.66 8.89
C THR A 162 -4.76 1.72 8.89
N VAL A 163 -4.70 2.69 7.97
CA VAL A 163 -5.72 3.74 7.84
C VAL A 163 -6.93 3.21 7.07
N THR A 164 -8.06 3.11 7.76
CA THR A 164 -9.29 2.47 7.27
C THR A 164 -10.50 3.40 7.20
N ASP A 165 -10.42 4.63 7.72
CA ASP A 165 -11.54 5.55 7.81
C ASP A 165 -11.11 7.04 7.85
N ALA A 166 -12.10 7.93 7.97
CA ALA A 166 -11.91 9.39 7.99
C ALA A 166 -11.08 9.90 9.17
N GLU A 167 -11.25 9.34 10.37
CA GLU A 167 -10.51 9.78 11.56
C GLU A 167 -9.04 9.37 11.47
N GLY A 168 -8.73 8.19 10.92
CA GLY A 168 -7.37 7.77 10.63
C GLY A 168 -6.69 8.69 9.60
N ILE A 169 -7.41 9.13 8.56
CA ILE A 169 -6.93 10.11 7.57
C ILE A 169 -6.64 11.46 8.25
N ASN A 170 -7.57 11.95 9.08
CA ASN A 170 -7.41 13.21 9.80
C ASN A 170 -6.19 13.19 10.72
N LEU A 171 -5.97 12.07 11.42
CA LEU A 171 -4.77 11.93 12.25
C LEU A 171 -3.49 11.91 11.41
N ALA A 172 -3.44 11.16 10.32
CA ALA A 172 -2.29 11.16 9.43
C ALA A 172 -1.96 12.58 8.92
N LYS A 173 -3.01 13.37 8.59
CA LYS A 173 -2.87 14.80 8.23
C LYS A 173 -2.32 15.64 9.40
N GLN A 174 -2.84 15.44 10.62
CA GLN A 174 -2.34 16.14 11.83
C GLN A 174 -0.89 15.75 12.16
N LEU A 175 -0.49 14.51 11.87
CA LEU A 175 0.89 14.06 11.98
C LEU A 175 1.81 14.68 10.92
N GLY A 176 1.27 15.42 9.93
CA GLY A 176 1.99 16.13 8.88
C GLY A 176 2.21 15.31 7.62
N CYS A 177 1.46 14.24 7.41
CA CYS A 177 1.49 13.52 6.14
C CYS A 177 0.83 14.34 5.02
N SER A 178 1.42 14.30 3.83
CA SER A 178 0.94 14.95 2.60
C SER A 178 0.12 14.03 1.69
N VAL A 179 0.22 12.70 1.90
CA VAL A 179 -0.54 11.65 1.20
C VAL A 179 -0.88 10.55 2.19
N VAL A 180 -2.04 9.91 2.04
CA VAL A 180 -2.44 8.75 2.85
C VAL A 180 -2.66 7.53 1.96
N VAL A 181 -1.89 6.46 2.20
CA VAL A 181 -2.11 5.16 1.59
C VAL A 181 -3.14 4.39 2.40
N LEU A 182 -4.32 4.21 1.83
CA LEU A 182 -5.43 3.51 2.50
C LEU A 182 -5.17 2.00 2.63
N ALA A 183 -5.83 1.39 3.61
CA ALA A 183 -5.84 -0.07 3.74
C ALA A 183 -6.48 -0.73 2.51
N ARG A 184 -5.97 -1.92 2.14
CA ARG A 184 -6.40 -2.66 0.93
C ARG A 184 -7.78 -3.30 1.06
N GLU A 185 -8.27 -3.39 2.29
CA GLU A 185 -9.51 -4.04 2.69
C GLU A 185 -10.75 -3.13 2.55
N LEU A 186 -10.55 -1.91 2.03
CA LEU A 186 -11.64 -0.96 1.78
C LEU A 186 -12.34 -1.24 0.46
N SER A 187 -13.68 -1.21 0.50
CA SER A 187 -14.53 -1.27 -0.68
C SER A 187 -14.79 0.13 -1.27
N LEU A 188 -15.31 0.18 -2.51
CA LEU A 188 -15.78 1.44 -3.09
C LEU A 188 -16.84 2.12 -2.22
N ARG A 189 -17.74 1.34 -1.59
CA ARG A 189 -18.75 1.86 -0.65
C ARG A 189 -18.13 2.45 0.61
N ASP A 190 -17.06 1.86 1.13
CA ASP A 190 -16.33 2.43 2.26
C ASP A 190 -15.66 3.74 1.86
N LEU A 191 -15.06 3.80 0.67
CA LEU A 191 -14.46 5.01 0.14
C LEU A 191 -15.50 6.11 -0.10
N GLU A 192 -16.71 5.79 -0.57
CA GLU A 192 -17.83 6.73 -0.67
C GLU A 192 -18.21 7.33 0.70
N LYS A 193 -18.23 6.50 1.75
CA LYS A 193 -18.48 6.98 3.12
C LYS A 193 -17.34 7.89 3.60
N ILE A 194 -16.09 7.49 3.38
CA ILE A 194 -14.91 8.34 3.71
C ILE A 194 -15.02 9.71 3.03
N ARG A 195 -15.41 9.75 1.75
CA ARG A 195 -15.52 11.01 0.99
C ARG A 195 -16.65 11.93 1.44
N ARG A 196 -17.62 11.44 2.19
CA ARG A 196 -18.63 12.31 2.85
C ARG A 196 -18.01 13.14 3.98
N ASP A 197 -17.00 12.58 4.67
CA ASP A 197 -16.36 13.19 5.83
C ASP A 197 -15.04 13.90 5.46
N ILE A 198 -14.37 13.45 4.39
CA ILE A 198 -13.08 13.95 3.89
C ILE A 198 -13.25 14.51 2.48
N PRO A 199 -13.26 15.83 2.28
CA PRO A 199 -13.27 16.45 0.95
C PRO A 199 -12.09 16.02 0.07
N ILE A 200 -12.28 16.00 -1.26
CA ILE A 200 -11.27 15.54 -2.22
C ILE A 200 -9.98 16.37 -2.15
N ASP A 201 -10.10 17.67 -1.91
CA ASP A 201 -9.02 18.63 -1.80
C ASP A 201 -8.33 18.69 -0.41
N SER A 202 -8.85 17.92 0.56
CA SER A 202 -8.32 17.91 1.94
C SER A 202 -6.92 17.32 2.02
N ILE A 203 -6.74 16.10 1.50
CA ILE A 203 -5.47 15.37 1.42
C ILE A 203 -5.57 14.31 0.32
N PRO A 204 -4.55 14.16 -0.53
CA PRO A 204 -4.47 13.11 -1.54
C PRO A 204 -4.55 11.72 -0.92
N LEU A 205 -5.40 10.85 -1.48
CA LEU A 205 -5.50 9.44 -1.10
C LEU A 205 -4.85 8.56 -2.16
N GLU A 206 -4.10 7.56 -1.70
CA GLU A 206 -3.46 6.54 -2.52
C GLU A 206 -4.08 5.17 -2.23
N MET A 207 -4.33 4.38 -3.27
CA MET A 207 -4.85 3.01 -3.15
C MET A 207 -4.05 2.02 -3.99
N PHE A 208 -3.86 0.80 -3.45
CA PHE A 208 -3.37 -0.30 -4.26
C PHE A 208 -4.43 -0.77 -5.25
N VAL A 209 -4.02 -0.94 -6.50
CA VAL A 209 -4.92 -1.36 -7.59
C VAL A 209 -4.52 -2.69 -8.23
N HIS A 210 -3.28 -3.17 -8.02
CA HIS A 210 -2.82 -4.43 -8.60
C HIS A 210 -1.76 -5.12 -7.75
N GLY A 211 -1.74 -6.45 -7.80
CA GLY A 211 -0.69 -7.31 -7.31
C GLY A 211 -1.02 -8.03 -6.01
N ALA A 212 -0.01 -8.50 -5.30
CA ALA A 212 -0.19 -9.40 -4.16
C ALA A 212 -1.01 -8.79 -3.02
N LEU A 213 -2.09 -9.48 -2.62
CA LEU A 213 -2.83 -9.18 -1.39
C LEU A 213 -2.19 -9.88 -0.19
N CYS A 214 -2.19 -9.22 0.96
CA CYS A 214 -2.01 -9.84 2.26
C CYS A 214 -3.36 -10.34 2.78
N VAL A 215 -3.39 -11.44 3.53
CA VAL A 215 -4.60 -11.88 4.22
C VAL A 215 -4.86 -11.06 5.47
N ALA A 216 -3.77 -10.67 6.17
CA ALA A 216 -3.84 -9.79 7.33
C ALA A 216 -3.79 -8.32 6.92
N TYR A 217 -4.39 -7.46 7.73
CA TYR A 217 -4.21 -6.02 7.61
C TYR A 217 -2.73 -5.66 7.67
N SER A 218 -2.30 -4.78 6.77
CA SER A 218 -0.91 -4.32 6.73
C SER A 218 -0.58 -3.57 8.04
N GLY A 219 0.57 -3.91 8.66
CA GLY A 219 0.94 -3.39 9.98
C GLY A 219 0.40 -4.19 11.17
N GLN A 220 -0.47 -5.18 10.94
CA GLN A 220 -1.13 -5.99 11.98
C GLN A 220 -0.79 -7.49 11.90
N CYS A 221 0.30 -7.86 11.21
CA CYS A 221 0.71 -9.25 11.04
C CYS A 221 1.95 -9.57 11.88
N LEU A 222 1.77 -10.40 12.90
CA LEU A 222 2.82 -10.87 13.81
C LEU A 222 3.20 -12.34 13.57
N THR A 223 2.72 -12.95 12.47
CA THR A 223 2.88 -14.39 12.23
C THR A 223 4.33 -14.80 12.06
N SER A 224 5.13 -13.99 11.33
CA SER A 224 6.55 -14.30 11.11
C SER A 224 7.35 -14.20 12.39
N GLU A 225 6.99 -13.25 13.27
CA GLU A 225 7.55 -13.09 14.62
C GLU A 225 7.22 -14.30 15.49
N SER A 226 5.94 -14.63 15.59
CA SER A 226 5.41 -15.73 16.38
C SER A 226 5.96 -17.12 16.01
N LEU A 227 6.24 -17.36 14.73
CA LEU A 227 6.70 -18.67 14.24
C LEU A 227 8.22 -18.78 14.03
N GLY A 228 8.97 -17.70 14.07
CA GLY A 228 10.40 -17.77 13.75
C GLY A 228 11.22 -16.54 14.12
N GLY A 229 10.74 -15.66 15.00
CA GLY A 229 11.46 -14.48 15.49
C GLY A 229 11.85 -13.50 14.38
N ARG A 230 11.04 -13.41 13.31
CA ARG A 230 11.25 -12.50 12.18
C ARG A 230 10.04 -11.62 11.99
N SER A 231 10.21 -10.30 12.07
CA SER A 231 9.09 -9.38 12.00
C SER A 231 8.69 -9.02 10.56
N ALA A 232 7.41 -9.20 10.23
CA ALA A 232 6.83 -8.69 8.99
C ALA A 232 6.79 -7.16 8.95
N ASN A 233 6.67 -6.49 10.11
CA ASN A 233 6.73 -5.04 10.27
C ASN A 233 8.16 -4.49 10.14
N ARG A 234 9.15 -5.38 10.10
CA ARG A 234 10.57 -5.09 9.87
C ARG A 234 11.07 -5.52 8.48
N GLY A 235 10.14 -5.93 7.58
CA GLY A 235 10.47 -6.34 6.22
C GLY A 235 10.84 -7.81 6.03
N GLU A 236 10.75 -8.64 7.07
CA GLU A 236 11.20 -10.04 7.08
C GLU A 236 10.06 -11.07 7.02
N CYS A 237 8.98 -10.72 6.32
CA CYS A 237 7.81 -11.57 6.17
C CYS A 237 8.17 -12.97 5.63
N ALA A 238 7.82 -14.03 6.39
CA ALA A 238 8.03 -15.44 6.01
C ALA A 238 6.97 -15.97 5.04
N GLN A 239 5.91 -15.21 4.75
CA GLN A 239 4.77 -15.60 3.90
C GLN A 239 4.02 -16.84 4.43
N ALA A 240 3.89 -17.01 5.74
CA ALA A 240 3.17 -18.12 6.36
C ALA A 240 1.70 -18.24 5.90
N CYS A 241 1.05 -17.13 5.51
CA CYS A 241 -0.29 -17.17 4.89
C CYS A 241 -0.35 -17.94 3.56
N ARG A 242 0.81 -18.23 2.93
CA ARG A 242 0.92 -18.98 1.67
C ARG A 242 1.27 -20.46 1.88
N MET A 243 1.26 -20.91 3.13
CA MET A 243 1.49 -22.31 3.49
C MET A 243 0.16 -23.06 3.60
N PRO A 244 0.19 -24.41 3.46
CA PRO A 244 -1.01 -25.22 3.66
C PRO A 244 -1.36 -25.33 5.14
N TYR A 245 -2.68 -25.35 5.41
CA TYR A 245 -3.29 -25.58 6.73
C TYR A 245 -4.41 -26.60 6.60
N LYS A 246 -4.63 -27.42 7.64
CA LYS A 246 -5.83 -28.25 7.81
C LYS A 246 -6.80 -27.54 8.74
N MET A 247 -8.08 -27.52 8.39
CA MET A 247 -9.11 -26.97 9.27
C MET A 247 -9.59 -28.03 10.24
N ILE A 248 -9.51 -27.73 11.53
CA ILE A 248 -10.02 -28.56 12.62
C ILE A 248 -11.27 -27.90 13.16
N VAL A 249 -12.40 -28.63 13.15
CA VAL A 249 -13.70 -28.15 13.62
C VAL A 249 -14.15 -29.03 14.76
N ASP A 250 -14.38 -28.47 15.93
CA ASP A 250 -14.79 -29.19 17.15
C ASP A 250 -13.88 -30.41 17.43
N GLY A 251 -12.58 -30.23 17.24
CA GLY A 251 -11.53 -31.23 17.46
C GLY A 251 -11.32 -32.24 16.32
N LYS A 252 -12.12 -32.20 15.25
CA LYS A 252 -12.03 -33.13 14.10
C LYS A 252 -11.55 -32.41 12.84
N ALA A 253 -10.68 -33.07 12.07
CA ALA A 253 -10.25 -32.55 10.79
C ALA A 253 -11.41 -32.55 9.78
N LEU A 254 -11.63 -31.39 9.15
CA LEU A 254 -12.63 -31.23 8.09
C LEU A 254 -11.98 -31.62 6.75
N ASP A 255 -12.66 -32.47 5.99
CA ASP A 255 -12.24 -32.77 4.62
C ASP A 255 -12.67 -31.62 3.68
N LEU A 256 -11.72 -30.88 3.17
CA LEU A 256 -11.90 -29.80 2.21
C LEU A 256 -11.44 -30.20 0.79
N GLY A 257 -11.25 -31.49 0.54
CA GLY A 257 -10.78 -32.02 -0.75
C GLY A 257 -9.40 -31.47 -1.12
N SER A 258 -9.30 -30.75 -2.22
CA SER A 258 -8.04 -30.15 -2.70
C SER A 258 -7.70 -28.78 -2.07
N GLN A 259 -8.49 -28.28 -1.12
CA GLN A 259 -8.27 -26.97 -0.50
C GLN A 259 -7.42 -27.12 0.77
N SER A 260 -6.19 -26.61 0.73
CA SER A 260 -5.29 -26.59 1.87
C SER A 260 -4.64 -25.22 2.12
N TYR A 261 -4.72 -24.31 1.16
CA TYR A 261 -4.14 -22.95 1.28
C TYR A 261 -5.16 -21.94 1.81
N LEU A 262 -5.71 -22.23 2.99
CA LEU A 262 -6.91 -21.59 3.56
C LEU A 262 -6.75 -20.07 3.86
N LEU A 263 -5.51 -19.58 3.90
CA LEU A 263 -5.16 -18.18 4.18
C LEU A 263 -4.46 -17.50 3.01
N SER A 264 -4.51 -18.09 1.79
CA SER A 264 -3.80 -17.56 0.62
C SER A 264 -4.74 -16.80 -0.32
N PRO A 265 -4.90 -15.47 -0.20
CA PRO A 265 -5.77 -14.71 -1.10
C PRO A 265 -5.22 -14.71 -2.53
N GLN A 266 -6.12 -14.55 -3.48
CA GLN A 266 -5.81 -14.26 -4.87
C GLN A 266 -5.08 -12.91 -5.00
N ASP A 267 -4.50 -12.60 -6.15
CA ASP A 267 -3.86 -11.32 -6.41
C ASP A 267 -4.90 -10.27 -6.83
N LEU A 268 -4.71 -9.03 -6.40
CA LEU A 268 -5.59 -7.91 -6.74
C LEU A 268 -5.49 -7.56 -8.22
N MET A 269 -6.62 -7.40 -8.87
CA MET A 269 -6.78 -6.78 -10.18
C MET A 269 -7.94 -5.78 -10.14
N GLY A 270 -7.63 -4.51 -9.96
CA GLY A 270 -8.59 -3.42 -9.84
C GLY A 270 -8.72 -2.56 -11.11
N ILE A 271 -8.29 -3.04 -12.27
CA ILE A 271 -8.22 -2.23 -13.48
C ILE A 271 -9.61 -1.77 -13.97
N GLU A 272 -10.63 -2.60 -13.79
CA GLU A 272 -12.01 -2.29 -14.17
C GLU A 272 -12.65 -1.21 -13.28
N TYR A 273 -12.09 -0.99 -12.06
CA TYR A 273 -12.58 -0.02 -11.07
C TYR A 273 -11.85 1.35 -11.14
N ILE A 274 -10.92 1.52 -12.08
CA ILE A 274 -10.20 2.78 -12.28
C ILE A 274 -11.15 3.97 -12.49
N PRO A 275 -12.22 3.88 -13.31
CA PRO A 275 -13.18 4.98 -13.46
C PRO A 275 -13.86 5.38 -12.14
N ASP A 276 -14.27 4.40 -11.32
CA ASP A 276 -14.90 4.66 -10.03
C ASP A 276 -13.93 5.29 -9.03
N LEU A 277 -12.70 4.82 -8.98
CA LEU A 277 -11.65 5.37 -8.13
C LEU A 277 -11.30 6.81 -8.51
N ILE A 278 -11.29 7.14 -9.83
CA ILE A 278 -11.12 8.52 -10.32
C ILE A 278 -12.30 9.38 -9.86
N ARG A 279 -13.53 8.91 -10.05
CA ARG A 279 -14.77 9.59 -9.61
C ARG A 279 -14.76 9.87 -8.11
N LEU A 280 -14.21 8.94 -7.32
CA LEU A 280 -14.06 9.06 -5.87
C LEU A 280 -12.82 9.86 -5.45
N GLY A 281 -12.10 10.45 -6.41
CA GLY A 281 -10.98 11.37 -6.16
C GLY A 281 -9.74 10.70 -5.57
N VAL A 282 -9.49 9.42 -5.88
CA VAL A 282 -8.22 8.77 -5.55
C VAL A 282 -7.13 9.41 -6.39
N ALA A 283 -6.10 9.96 -5.73
CA ALA A 283 -5.06 10.76 -6.37
C ALA A 283 -3.88 9.93 -6.88
N SER A 284 -3.66 8.73 -6.34
CA SER A 284 -2.54 7.86 -6.73
C SER A 284 -2.96 6.39 -6.74
N PHE A 285 -2.62 5.69 -7.82
CA PHE A 285 -2.88 4.26 -8.04
C PHE A 285 -1.59 3.47 -7.94
N LYS A 286 -1.48 2.65 -6.90
CA LYS A 286 -0.26 1.92 -6.54
C LYS A 286 -0.29 0.47 -7.02
N ILE A 287 0.78 0.07 -7.71
CA ILE A 287 1.02 -1.31 -8.10
C ILE A 287 1.93 -1.98 -7.05
N GLU A 288 1.53 -3.12 -6.47
CA GLU A 288 2.41 -3.94 -5.62
C GLU A 288 3.35 -4.78 -6.49
N GLY A 289 4.66 -4.80 -6.18
CA GLY A 289 5.54 -5.61 -7.00
C GLY A 289 7.05 -5.43 -6.84
N ARG A 290 7.60 -4.89 -5.74
CA ARG A 290 9.07 -4.70 -5.57
C ARG A 290 9.90 -5.98 -5.60
N LEU A 291 9.28 -7.16 -5.40
CA LEU A 291 9.90 -8.48 -5.53
C LEU A 291 9.57 -9.15 -6.88
N LYS A 292 9.11 -8.40 -7.87
CA LYS A 292 8.72 -8.93 -9.17
C LYS A 292 9.76 -8.61 -10.24
N ALA A 293 9.76 -9.45 -11.30
CA ALA A 293 10.64 -9.26 -12.44
C ALA A 293 10.29 -7.99 -13.25
N PRO A 294 11.25 -7.41 -14.00
CA PRO A 294 11.03 -6.22 -14.81
C PRO A 294 9.90 -6.38 -15.84
N GLU A 295 9.69 -7.58 -16.39
CA GLU A 295 8.61 -7.86 -17.33
C GLU A 295 7.23 -7.69 -16.70
N TYR A 296 7.08 -8.06 -15.42
CA TYR A 296 5.86 -7.81 -14.66
C TYR A 296 5.64 -6.31 -14.49
N VAL A 297 6.68 -5.58 -14.09
CA VAL A 297 6.59 -4.12 -13.89
C VAL A 297 6.21 -3.43 -15.20
N ALA A 298 6.86 -3.79 -16.31
CA ALA A 298 6.57 -3.23 -17.63
C ALA A 298 5.11 -3.47 -18.05
N ASN A 299 4.66 -4.72 -17.99
CA ASN A 299 3.31 -5.11 -18.41
C ASN A 299 2.24 -4.40 -17.58
N VAL A 300 2.28 -4.58 -16.26
CA VAL A 300 1.25 -4.04 -15.36
C VAL A 300 1.20 -2.52 -15.44
N THR A 301 2.36 -1.84 -15.45
CA THR A 301 2.42 -0.37 -15.56
C THR A 301 1.77 0.11 -16.86
N ARG A 302 2.07 -0.53 -17.99
CA ARG A 302 1.47 -0.14 -19.28
C ARG A 302 -0.03 -0.32 -19.32
N GLN A 303 -0.54 -1.44 -18.82
CA GLN A 303 -1.98 -1.72 -18.82
C GLN A 303 -2.75 -0.71 -17.95
N TYR A 304 -2.22 -0.42 -16.74
CA TYR A 304 -2.84 0.58 -15.87
C TYR A 304 -2.70 2.00 -16.41
N ARG A 305 -1.58 2.35 -17.06
CA ARG A 305 -1.44 3.65 -17.73
C ARG A 305 -2.51 3.84 -18.80
N LYS A 306 -2.70 2.82 -19.65
CA LYS A 306 -3.75 2.81 -20.69
C LYS A 306 -5.15 2.99 -20.05
N ALA A 307 -5.45 2.24 -19.00
CA ALA A 307 -6.74 2.29 -18.33
C ALA A 307 -7.02 3.67 -17.70
N ILE A 308 -6.02 4.28 -17.06
CA ILE A 308 -6.14 5.63 -16.49
C ILE A 308 -6.36 6.67 -17.58
N ASP A 309 -5.63 6.57 -18.69
CA ASP A 309 -5.77 7.51 -19.81
C ASP A 309 -7.17 7.39 -20.44
N GLN A 310 -7.64 6.17 -20.70
CA GLN A 310 -9.00 5.92 -21.21
C GLN A 310 -10.08 6.48 -20.27
N ALA A 311 -9.98 6.16 -18.97
CA ALA A 311 -10.95 6.62 -17.98
C ALA A 311 -10.95 8.16 -17.84
N TRP A 312 -9.76 8.78 -17.89
CA TRP A 312 -9.62 10.23 -17.81
C TRP A 312 -10.22 10.95 -19.01
N ASP A 313 -10.07 10.36 -20.20
CA ASP A 313 -10.63 10.88 -21.45
C ASP A 313 -12.14 10.52 -21.61
N GLY A 314 -12.77 9.93 -20.57
CA GLY A 314 -14.18 9.52 -20.58
C GLY A 314 -14.48 8.30 -21.45
N LEU A 315 -13.46 7.56 -21.85
CA LEU A 315 -13.61 6.33 -22.62
C LEU A 315 -13.86 5.13 -21.71
N LYS A 316 -14.54 4.12 -22.23
CA LYS A 316 -14.74 2.86 -21.52
C LYS A 316 -13.39 2.16 -21.32
N VAL A 317 -13.08 1.81 -20.08
CA VAL A 317 -11.97 0.91 -19.75
C VAL A 317 -12.40 -0.52 -20.08
N ASP A 318 -11.74 -1.12 -21.07
CA ASP A 318 -12.01 -2.50 -21.48
C ASP A 318 -10.70 -3.23 -21.77
N LEU A 319 -10.55 -4.42 -21.20
CA LEU A 319 -9.41 -5.28 -21.41
C LEU A 319 -9.72 -6.27 -22.54
N SER A 320 -8.92 -6.26 -23.57
CA SER A 320 -8.94 -7.32 -24.58
C SER A 320 -8.57 -8.67 -23.96
N LYS A 321 -8.92 -9.76 -24.63
CA LYS A 321 -8.53 -11.12 -24.20
C LYS A 321 -7.01 -11.27 -24.07
N ASP A 322 -6.26 -10.66 -24.99
CA ASP A 322 -4.81 -10.70 -24.98
C ASP A 322 -4.23 -9.93 -23.79
N GLU A 323 -4.75 -8.74 -23.48
CA GLU A 323 -4.32 -7.95 -22.32
C GLU A 323 -4.59 -8.68 -21.01
N LYS A 324 -5.75 -9.33 -20.89
CA LYS A 324 -6.07 -10.16 -19.72
C LYS A 324 -5.12 -11.33 -19.58
N TYR A 325 -4.85 -12.04 -20.68
CA TYR A 325 -3.86 -13.11 -20.74
C TYR A 325 -2.47 -12.60 -20.31
N GLU A 326 -2.02 -11.44 -20.79
CA GLU A 326 -0.73 -10.87 -20.44
C GLU A 326 -0.61 -10.55 -18.94
N LEU A 327 -1.67 -10.01 -18.31
CA LEU A 327 -1.72 -9.77 -16.88
C LEU A 327 -1.66 -11.07 -16.06
N GLU A 328 -2.42 -12.09 -16.45
CA GLU A 328 -2.41 -13.40 -15.79
C GLU A 328 -1.03 -14.08 -15.91
N MET A 329 -0.39 -13.97 -17.08
CA MET A 329 0.95 -14.54 -17.34
C MET A 329 2.05 -13.83 -16.56
N ALA A 330 1.93 -12.51 -16.32
CA ALA A 330 2.97 -11.75 -15.62
C ALA A 330 3.20 -12.31 -14.21
N PHE A 331 2.17 -12.38 -13.39
CA PHE A 331 2.15 -13.08 -12.11
C PHE A 331 0.72 -13.22 -11.60
N SER A 332 0.24 -14.43 -11.44
CA SER A 332 -1.11 -14.66 -10.91
C SER A 332 -1.20 -15.91 -10.06
N ARG A 333 -1.88 -15.77 -8.90
CA ARG A 333 -2.42 -16.85 -8.06
C ARG A 333 -3.94 -16.90 -8.18
N GLY A 334 -4.48 -16.48 -9.30
CA GLY A 334 -5.83 -16.04 -9.54
C GLY A 334 -5.88 -14.52 -9.46
N LEU A 335 -6.61 -13.87 -10.37
CA LEU A 335 -6.84 -12.43 -10.36
C LEU A 335 -8.27 -12.16 -9.87
N TYR A 336 -8.40 -11.28 -8.88
CA TYR A 336 -9.66 -10.98 -8.19
C TYR A 336 -9.75 -9.50 -7.83
N PRO A 337 -10.95 -8.87 -7.79
CA PRO A 337 -11.09 -7.46 -7.42
C PRO A 337 -10.71 -7.10 -5.98
N GLY A 338 -10.30 -8.06 -5.17
CA GLY A 338 -10.03 -7.83 -3.77
C GLY A 338 -11.32 -7.49 -3.01
N TRP A 339 -11.33 -6.33 -2.35
CA TRP A 339 -12.48 -5.85 -1.59
C TRP A 339 -13.24 -4.71 -2.28
N PHE A 340 -12.91 -4.34 -3.52
CA PHE A 340 -13.57 -3.21 -4.20
C PHE A 340 -15.09 -3.35 -4.29
N GLU A 341 -15.60 -4.56 -4.51
CA GLU A 341 -17.04 -4.84 -4.54
C GLU A 341 -17.66 -5.08 -3.15
N GLY A 342 -16.85 -5.09 -2.11
CA GLY A 342 -17.21 -5.50 -0.76
C GLY A 342 -16.66 -6.86 -0.39
N VAL A 343 -17.24 -7.47 0.64
CA VAL A 343 -16.78 -8.74 1.17
C VAL A 343 -17.43 -9.90 0.43
N ASN A 344 -16.59 -10.80 -0.12
CA ASN A 344 -17.01 -12.12 -0.60
C ASN A 344 -15.98 -13.18 -0.14
N HIS A 345 -16.25 -13.80 0.99
CA HIS A 345 -15.34 -14.76 1.60
C HIS A 345 -15.18 -16.05 0.79
N GLN A 346 -16.14 -16.40 -0.07
CA GLN A 346 -16.08 -17.61 -0.90
C GLN A 346 -15.05 -17.51 -2.04
N GLU A 347 -14.82 -16.32 -2.56
CA GLU A 347 -13.99 -16.12 -3.75
C GLU A 347 -12.59 -15.61 -3.44
N LEU A 348 -12.43 -14.76 -2.41
CA LEU A 348 -11.14 -14.14 -2.08
C LEU A 348 -10.01 -15.18 -1.91
N VAL A 349 -10.31 -16.31 -1.27
CA VAL A 349 -9.39 -17.41 -1.02
C VAL A 349 -9.95 -18.70 -1.61
N HIS A 350 -9.44 -19.11 -2.78
CA HIS A 350 -9.86 -20.38 -3.39
C HIS A 350 -9.29 -21.63 -2.72
N GLY A 351 -8.29 -21.51 -1.85
CA GLY A 351 -7.72 -22.59 -1.04
C GLY A 351 -6.84 -23.63 -1.75
N ARG A 352 -6.72 -23.62 -3.08
CA ARG A 352 -6.10 -24.71 -3.85
C ARG A 352 -4.59 -24.62 -3.98
N PHE A 353 -4.02 -23.42 -4.10
CA PHE A 353 -2.58 -23.19 -4.24
C PHE A 353 -2.13 -21.85 -3.67
N GLY A 354 -0.88 -21.79 -3.20
CA GLY A 354 -0.26 -20.57 -2.68
C GLY A 354 0.82 -19.97 -3.59
N LYS A 355 1.18 -20.69 -4.70
CA LYS A 355 2.24 -20.30 -5.64
C LYS A 355 1.65 -19.68 -6.91
N LYS A 356 2.48 -19.00 -7.73
CA LYS A 356 2.13 -18.56 -9.08
C LYS A 356 1.65 -19.74 -9.92
N ARG A 357 0.55 -19.53 -10.67
CA ARG A 357 0.00 -20.50 -11.62
C ARG A 357 0.02 -20.02 -13.06
N GLY A 358 -0.15 -18.72 -13.30
CA GLY A 358 -0.32 -18.17 -14.64
C GLY A 358 -1.70 -18.51 -15.20
N VAL A 359 -1.78 -18.92 -16.47
CA VAL A 359 -3.05 -19.10 -17.21
C VAL A 359 -3.46 -20.58 -17.26
N LEU A 360 -4.74 -20.86 -16.97
CA LEU A 360 -5.33 -22.19 -17.13
C LEU A 360 -5.47 -22.48 -18.62
N MET A 361 -4.76 -23.49 -19.12
CA MET A 361 -4.75 -23.87 -20.51
C MET A 361 -5.82 -24.92 -20.86
N GLY A 362 -6.23 -25.73 -19.91
CA GLY A 362 -7.18 -26.82 -20.12
C GLY A 362 -6.93 -28.02 -19.21
N SER A 363 -7.23 -29.22 -19.68
CA SER A 363 -7.06 -30.45 -18.91
C SER A 363 -6.41 -31.58 -19.73
N VAL A 364 -5.71 -32.48 -19.04
CA VAL A 364 -5.11 -33.66 -19.64
C VAL A 364 -6.19 -34.64 -20.07
N VAL A 365 -6.16 -35.06 -21.34
CA VAL A 365 -7.04 -36.10 -21.90
C VAL A 365 -6.40 -37.47 -21.73
N ARG A 366 -5.12 -37.58 -22.10
CA ARG A 366 -4.37 -38.80 -22.11
C ARG A 366 -2.87 -38.54 -21.94
N VAL A 367 -2.17 -39.49 -21.38
CA VAL A 367 -0.72 -39.46 -21.23
C VAL A 367 -0.15 -40.65 -22.01
N ASP A 368 0.74 -40.38 -22.94
CA ASP A 368 1.52 -41.38 -23.69
C ASP A 368 2.92 -41.52 -23.08
N ARG A 369 3.78 -42.42 -23.61
CA ARG A 369 5.10 -42.66 -23.02
C ARG A 369 6.00 -41.45 -22.90
N GLU A 370 5.96 -40.51 -23.86
CA GLU A 370 6.80 -39.30 -23.92
C GLU A 370 6.00 -38.04 -24.24
N ALA A 371 4.66 -38.08 -24.18
CA ALA A 371 3.78 -36.96 -24.54
C ALA A 371 2.54 -36.87 -23.66
N VAL A 372 1.99 -35.67 -23.52
CA VAL A 372 0.71 -35.42 -22.86
C VAL A 372 -0.24 -34.83 -23.89
N ILE A 373 -1.45 -35.37 -23.99
CA ILE A 373 -2.53 -34.83 -24.80
C ILE A 373 -3.44 -33.97 -23.92
N VAL A 374 -3.58 -32.68 -24.27
CA VAL A 374 -4.35 -31.70 -23.54
C VAL A 374 -5.52 -31.22 -24.37
N LEU A 375 -6.71 -31.14 -23.76
CA LEU A 375 -7.88 -30.48 -24.35
C LEU A 375 -7.79 -28.98 -24.08
N THR A 376 -7.66 -28.17 -25.15
CA THR A 376 -7.52 -26.71 -25.03
C THR A 376 -7.85 -25.98 -26.31
N ASP A 377 -8.51 -24.82 -26.19
CA ASP A 377 -8.71 -23.86 -27.27
C ASP A 377 -7.61 -22.79 -27.30
N GLN A 378 -6.78 -22.72 -26.29
CA GLN A 378 -5.71 -21.72 -26.16
C GLN A 378 -4.44 -22.17 -26.90
N ALA A 379 -3.62 -21.19 -27.29
CA ALA A 379 -2.37 -21.45 -28.00
C ALA A 379 -1.25 -21.86 -27.04
N ILE A 380 -0.71 -23.06 -27.24
CA ILE A 380 0.52 -23.52 -26.60
C ILE A 380 1.60 -23.61 -27.68
N LYS A 381 2.81 -23.14 -27.37
CA LYS A 381 3.96 -23.09 -28.31
C LYS A 381 5.15 -23.81 -27.73
N ALA A 382 6.08 -24.23 -28.57
CA ALA A 382 7.38 -24.70 -28.13
C ALA A 382 8.11 -23.60 -27.35
N GLY A 383 8.73 -23.99 -26.24
CA GLY A 383 9.35 -23.07 -25.30
C GLY A 383 8.47 -22.64 -24.13
N ASP A 384 7.14 -22.77 -24.21
CA ASP A 384 6.23 -22.44 -23.10
C ASP A 384 6.52 -23.32 -21.89
N GLY A 385 6.45 -22.73 -20.69
CA GLY A 385 6.53 -23.46 -19.43
C GLY A 385 5.15 -23.90 -18.97
N LEU A 386 4.94 -25.19 -18.76
CA LEU A 386 3.68 -25.76 -18.28
C LEU A 386 3.85 -26.47 -16.94
N VAL A 387 2.76 -26.46 -16.14
CA VAL A 387 2.64 -27.24 -14.89
C VAL A 387 1.32 -28.01 -14.90
N PHE A 388 1.39 -29.27 -14.46
CA PHE A 388 0.25 -30.16 -14.28
C PHE A 388 -0.14 -30.15 -12.81
N GLU A 389 -1.40 -29.73 -12.51
CA GLU A 389 -1.91 -29.59 -11.14
C GLU A 389 -2.04 -30.98 -10.50
N GLU A 390 -1.37 -31.22 -9.38
CA GLU A 390 -1.51 -32.47 -8.66
C GLU A 390 -2.76 -32.41 -7.75
N SER A 391 -3.52 -33.49 -7.74
CA SER A 391 -4.68 -33.65 -6.86
C SER A 391 -4.24 -34.21 -5.51
N GLY A 392 -4.38 -33.47 -4.41
CA GLY A 392 -4.11 -33.96 -3.06
C GLY A 392 -3.20 -33.08 -2.20
N GLU A 393 -2.87 -33.57 -0.98
CA GLU A 393 -2.11 -32.82 0.05
C GLU A 393 -0.66 -32.45 -0.32
N ALA A 394 -0.10 -33.03 -1.35
CA ALA A 394 1.33 -32.93 -1.66
C ALA A 394 1.64 -32.12 -2.92
N THR A 395 1.41 -30.80 -2.89
CA THR A 395 1.84 -29.89 -3.98
C THR A 395 3.35 -29.83 -4.22
N ASN A 396 4.15 -30.55 -3.43
CA ASN A 396 5.61 -30.60 -3.59
C ASN A 396 6.08 -31.51 -4.75
N HIS A 397 5.18 -32.22 -5.41
CA HIS A 397 5.51 -33.19 -6.46
C HIS A 397 4.87 -32.88 -7.81
N GLU A 398 4.33 -31.66 -7.97
CA GLU A 398 3.77 -31.22 -9.25
C GLU A 398 4.78 -31.38 -10.39
N GLN A 399 4.31 -31.95 -11.49
CA GLN A 399 5.13 -32.12 -12.68
C GLN A 399 5.05 -30.85 -13.53
N GLY A 400 6.18 -30.37 -14.01
CA GLY A 400 6.24 -29.19 -14.88
C GLY A 400 7.51 -29.18 -15.72
N GLY A 401 7.41 -28.58 -16.90
CA GLY A 401 8.53 -28.50 -17.82
C GLY A 401 8.29 -27.55 -18.99
N ARG A 402 9.34 -27.34 -19.78
CA ARG A 402 9.24 -26.59 -21.04
C ARG A 402 8.79 -27.50 -22.16
N VAL A 403 7.82 -27.04 -22.93
CA VAL A 403 7.32 -27.72 -24.13
C VAL A 403 8.41 -27.74 -25.21
N TRP A 404 8.75 -28.93 -25.69
CA TRP A 404 9.72 -29.12 -26.76
C TRP A 404 9.05 -29.07 -28.14
N HIS A 405 7.98 -29.86 -28.32
CA HIS A 405 7.23 -29.97 -29.55
C HIS A 405 5.74 -29.95 -29.31
N VAL A 406 4.99 -29.33 -30.25
CA VAL A 406 3.54 -29.15 -30.17
C VAL A 406 2.92 -29.63 -31.48
N GLU A 407 1.96 -30.54 -31.39
CA GLU A 407 1.13 -30.99 -32.50
C GLU A 407 -0.35 -30.79 -32.15
N ARG A 408 -1.09 -30.01 -32.94
CA ARG A 408 -2.51 -29.72 -32.68
C ARG A 408 -3.40 -30.46 -33.67
N VAL A 409 -4.42 -31.16 -33.14
CA VAL A 409 -5.48 -31.80 -33.91
C VAL A 409 -6.84 -31.39 -33.34
N GLY A 410 -7.48 -30.40 -33.92
CA GLY A 410 -8.70 -29.79 -33.42
C GLY A 410 -8.48 -29.11 -32.05
N HIS A 411 -9.29 -29.48 -31.06
CA HIS A 411 -9.17 -29.01 -29.69
C HIS A 411 -8.16 -29.77 -28.83
N GLN A 412 -7.55 -30.83 -29.36
CA GLN A 412 -6.52 -31.61 -28.68
C GLN A 412 -5.13 -31.16 -29.13
N VAL A 413 -4.24 -31.06 -28.17
CA VAL A 413 -2.86 -30.67 -28.40
C VAL A 413 -1.96 -31.72 -27.77
N LYS A 414 -1.12 -32.38 -28.59
CA LYS A 414 -0.06 -33.26 -28.14
C LYS A 414 1.17 -32.43 -27.79
N LEU A 415 1.66 -32.62 -26.59
CA LEU A 415 2.80 -31.89 -26.02
C LEU A 415 3.91 -32.85 -25.69
N GLU A 416 5.10 -32.58 -26.23
CA GLU A 416 6.32 -33.31 -25.93
C GLU A 416 7.26 -32.44 -25.12
N PHE A 417 7.99 -33.02 -24.18
CA PHE A 417 8.86 -32.34 -23.25
C PHE A 417 10.29 -32.88 -23.37
N GLU A 418 11.25 -32.12 -22.81
CA GLU A 418 12.63 -32.59 -22.74
C GLU A 418 12.71 -33.89 -21.94
N ARG A 419 13.47 -34.88 -22.48
CA ARG A 419 13.60 -36.22 -21.89
C ARG A 419 14.10 -36.16 -20.45
N GLY A 420 13.45 -36.92 -19.56
CA GLY A 420 13.83 -37.02 -18.15
C GLY A 420 13.41 -35.84 -17.26
N LYS A 421 12.76 -34.77 -17.78
CA LYS A 421 12.28 -33.63 -16.98
C LYS A 421 10.93 -33.89 -16.34
N LEU A 422 10.08 -34.72 -16.92
CA LEU A 422 8.76 -35.05 -16.42
C LEU A 422 8.64 -36.53 -16.05
N ASN A 423 8.00 -36.79 -14.92
CA ASN A 423 7.55 -38.14 -14.60
C ASN A 423 6.10 -38.30 -15.07
N PHE A 424 5.93 -38.84 -16.28
CA PHE A 424 4.64 -39.05 -16.94
C PHE A 424 3.68 -39.95 -16.14
N SER A 425 4.20 -40.87 -15.32
CA SER A 425 3.38 -41.74 -14.48
C SER A 425 2.64 -41.03 -13.36
N ARG A 426 3.00 -39.78 -13.07
CA ARG A 426 2.35 -38.93 -12.07
C ARG A 426 1.32 -37.95 -12.66
N ILE A 427 1.22 -37.92 -13.98
CA ILE A 427 0.24 -37.06 -14.67
C ILE A 427 -0.98 -37.91 -15.03
N ASN A 428 -2.12 -37.59 -14.47
CA ASN A 428 -3.36 -38.33 -14.68
C ASN A 428 -4.31 -37.61 -15.66
N PRO A 429 -5.13 -38.35 -16.43
CA PRO A 429 -6.23 -37.73 -17.16
C PRO A 429 -7.16 -36.90 -16.24
N GLY A 430 -7.70 -35.82 -16.76
CA GLY A 430 -8.52 -34.86 -16.02
C GLY A 430 -7.74 -33.78 -15.25
N VAL A 431 -6.42 -33.92 -15.09
CA VAL A 431 -5.58 -32.94 -14.41
C VAL A 431 -5.53 -31.64 -15.19
N ARG A 432 -5.63 -30.52 -14.48
CA ARG A 432 -5.53 -29.16 -15.08
C ARG A 432 -4.11 -28.85 -15.49
N VAL A 433 -4.00 -28.15 -16.61
CA VAL A 433 -2.72 -27.72 -17.19
C VAL A 433 -2.64 -26.18 -17.13
N TRP A 434 -1.59 -25.67 -16.51
CA TRP A 434 -1.34 -24.26 -16.34
C TRP A 434 -0.10 -23.83 -17.12
N LYS A 435 -0.19 -22.71 -17.85
CA LYS A 435 0.96 -22.07 -18.49
C LYS A 435 1.58 -21.07 -17.50
N THR A 436 2.83 -21.32 -17.13
CA THR A 436 3.54 -20.57 -16.09
C THR A 436 4.61 -19.63 -16.66
N ASP A 437 5.00 -19.84 -17.92
CA ASP A 437 6.01 -19.04 -18.62
C ASP A 437 5.72 -18.98 -20.13
N ASP A 438 5.85 -17.76 -20.69
CA ASP A 438 5.72 -17.48 -22.12
C ASP A 438 6.94 -16.68 -22.59
N PRO A 439 7.96 -17.32 -23.19
CA PRO A 439 9.19 -16.64 -23.60
C PRO A 439 8.99 -15.54 -24.64
N VAL A 440 7.98 -15.67 -25.51
CA VAL A 440 7.67 -14.66 -26.54
C VAL A 440 7.11 -13.40 -25.87
N LEU A 441 6.22 -13.59 -24.90
CA LEU A 441 5.66 -12.50 -24.13
C LEU A 441 6.73 -11.82 -23.28
N ASN A 442 7.58 -12.59 -22.60
CA ASN A 442 8.69 -12.04 -21.82
C ASN A 442 9.62 -11.18 -22.68
N LYS A 443 9.94 -11.65 -23.90
CA LYS A 443 10.74 -10.86 -24.85
C LYS A 443 10.03 -9.57 -25.25
N LYS A 444 8.74 -9.62 -25.61
CA LYS A 444 7.93 -8.43 -25.91
C LYS A 444 8.07 -7.36 -24.82
N TRP A 445 7.95 -7.78 -23.55
CA TRP A 445 8.02 -6.83 -22.45
C TRP A 445 9.44 -6.33 -22.17
N ARG A 446 10.48 -7.15 -22.33
CA ARG A 446 11.89 -6.70 -22.25
C ARG A 446 12.21 -5.67 -23.33
N ASP A 447 11.78 -5.92 -24.56
CA ASP A 447 12.00 -5.00 -25.68
C ASP A 447 11.37 -3.62 -25.41
N SER A 448 10.30 -3.53 -24.57
CA SER A 448 9.60 -2.29 -24.25
C SER A 448 10.46 -1.30 -23.42
N PHE A 449 11.45 -1.79 -22.67
CA PHE A 449 12.28 -0.94 -21.81
C PHE A 449 13.80 -1.04 -22.08
N GLN A 450 14.24 -2.07 -22.80
CA GLN A 450 15.65 -2.21 -23.19
C GLN A 450 15.98 -1.53 -24.54
N ASN A 451 14.96 -1.29 -25.39
CA ASN A 451 15.18 -0.67 -26.69
C ASN A 451 15.45 0.85 -26.56
N PRO A 452 16.64 1.35 -26.95
CA PRO A 452 16.95 2.78 -26.87
C PRO A 452 16.02 3.70 -27.67
N ARG A 453 15.34 3.17 -28.70
CA ARG A 453 14.42 3.93 -29.55
C ARG A 453 13.03 4.16 -28.92
N SER A 454 12.66 3.39 -27.91
CA SER A 454 11.35 3.48 -27.23
C SER A 454 11.37 4.35 -25.98
N ARG A 455 12.40 5.15 -25.75
CA ARG A 455 12.56 5.92 -24.51
C ARG A 455 11.49 6.99 -24.38
N ARG A 456 10.80 7.00 -23.23
CA ARG A 456 9.90 8.08 -22.84
C ARG A 456 10.64 9.40 -22.82
N LYS A 457 10.08 10.40 -23.52
CA LYS A 457 10.64 11.76 -23.60
C LYS A 457 9.68 12.77 -22.96
N ARG A 458 10.23 13.88 -22.48
CA ARG A 458 9.46 15.01 -21.96
C ARG A 458 9.17 16.00 -23.09
N LYS A 459 7.99 16.59 -23.11
CA LYS A 459 7.64 17.62 -24.09
C LYS A 459 8.29 18.93 -23.76
N ILE A 460 8.93 19.55 -24.76
CA ILE A 460 9.37 20.96 -24.71
C ILE A 460 8.44 21.78 -25.59
N ASN A 461 7.93 22.87 -25.06
CA ASN A 461 7.23 23.88 -25.79
C ASN A 461 8.18 25.07 -26.02
N TYR A 462 8.18 25.61 -27.22
CA TYR A 462 8.98 26.76 -27.58
C TYR A 462 8.08 27.97 -27.90
N SER A 463 8.55 29.16 -27.50
CA SER A 463 8.00 30.43 -27.89
C SER A 463 9.11 31.28 -28.47
N VAL A 464 8.92 31.84 -29.67
CA VAL A 464 9.93 32.68 -30.35
C VAL A 464 9.36 34.04 -30.65
N CYS A 465 10.14 35.11 -30.40
CA CYS A 465 9.75 36.49 -30.69
C CYS A 465 10.96 37.32 -31.13
N ASP A 466 10.71 38.50 -31.69
CA ASP A 466 11.72 39.55 -31.94
C ASP A 466 11.92 40.35 -30.67
N GLN A 467 13.17 40.46 -30.22
CA GLN A 467 13.57 41.30 -29.12
C GLN A 467 14.72 42.23 -29.57
N GLY A 468 14.39 43.44 -29.97
CA GLY A 468 15.40 44.42 -30.39
C GLY A 468 16.17 44.04 -31.64
N GLY A 469 15.52 43.39 -32.62
CA GLY A 469 16.15 42.93 -33.86
C GLY A 469 16.88 41.63 -33.77
N LYS A 470 16.76 40.90 -32.63
CA LYS A 470 17.31 39.56 -32.44
C LYS A 470 16.18 38.58 -32.16
N LEU A 471 16.39 37.30 -32.54
CA LEU A 471 15.46 36.24 -32.18
C LEU A 471 15.68 35.85 -30.73
N LYS A 472 14.66 36.01 -29.88
CA LYS A 472 14.59 35.45 -28.56
C LYS A 472 13.76 34.16 -28.62
N ALA A 473 14.28 33.08 -28.06
CA ALA A 473 13.58 31.80 -27.92
C ALA A 473 13.48 31.42 -26.45
N VAL A 474 12.29 31.05 -26.02
CA VAL A 474 12.02 30.50 -24.68
C VAL A 474 11.61 29.04 -24.84
N ALA A 475 12.23 28.17 -24.08
CA ALA A 475 11.87 26.73 -24.02
C ALA A 475 11.31 26.40 -22.64
N THR A 476 10.15 25.74 -22.62
CA THR A 476 9.49 25.34 -21.37
C THR A 476 9.26 23.83 -21.29
N CYS A 477 9.49 23.23 -20.12
CA CYS A 477 9.20 21.84 -19.84
C CYS A 477 8.62 21.70 -18.42
N GLY A 478 7.31 21.48 -18.32
CA GLY A 478 6.60 21.56 -17.06
C GLY A 478 6.77 22.95 -16.41
N ARG A 479 7.27 22.99 -15.16
CA ARG A 479 7.51 24.25 -14.43
C ARG A 479 8.83 24.97 -14.79
N HIS A 480 9.69 24.30 -15.56
CA HIS A 480 11.02 24.83 -15.88
C HIS A 480 10.99 25.62 -17.17
N SER A 481 11.64 26.78 -17.20
CA SER A 481 11.75 27.64 -18.35
C SER A 481 13.19 28.13 -18.48
N VAL A 482 13.69 28.17 -19.72
CA VAL A 482 14.99 28.73 -20.09
C VAL A 482 14.85 29.57 -21.33
N GLU A 483 15.70 30.56 -21.52
CA GLU A 483 15.68 31.45 -22.66
C GLU A 483 17.08 31.64 -23.25
N THR A 484 17.12 31.98 -24.55
CA THR A 484 18.35 32.36 -25.23
C THR A 484 18.04 33.34 -26.35
N GLU A 485 19.02 34.19 -26.70
CA GLU A 485 18.93 35.11 -27.83
C GLU A 485 19.89 34.70 -28.94
N SER A 486 19.54 35.07 -30.18
CA SER A 486 20.44 34.88 -31.31
C SER A 486 21.65 35.82 -31.20
N THR A 487 22.83 35.32 -31.57
CA THR A 487 24.06 36.15 -31.69
C THR A 487 24.01 37.04 -32.95
N MET A 488 23.24 36.58 -33.94
CA MET A 488 23.01 37.28 -35.22
C MET A 488 21.70 38.04 -35.18
N PRO A 489 21.61 39.22 -35.87
CA PRO A 489 20.33 39.94 -36.00
C PRO A 489 19.37 39.16 -36.89
N LEU A 490 18.07 39.45 -36.72
CA LEU A 490 17.04 39.04 -37.65
C LEU A 490 17.14 39.89 -38.91
N GLU A 491 17.06 39.26 -40.07
CA GLU A 491 17.07 39.90 -41.36
C GLU A 491 15.74 39.70 -42.09
N VAL A 492 15.45 40.57 -43.08
CA VAL A 492 14.28 40.38 -43.93
C VAL A 492 14.56 39.29 -44.95
N ALA A 493 13.74 38.27 -45.02
CA ALA A 493 13.89 37.14 -45.94
C ALA A 493 13.61 37.53 -47.38
N THR A 494 14.40 37.02 -48.32
CA THR A 494 14.11 37.06 -49.74
C THR A 494 13.12 35.97 -50.20
N GLY A 495 12.71 35.10 -49.26
CA GLY A 495 11.80 33.98 -49.42
C GLY A 495 10.80 33.87 -48.27
N PRO A 496 10.27 32.63 -47.96
CA PRO A 496 9.17 32.47 -46.99
C PRO A 496 9.51 32.81 -45.53
N GLY A 497 10.78 33.12 -45.19
CA GLY A 497 11.19 33.47 -43.83
C GLY A 497 11.02 32.31 -42.80
N LEU A 498 11.21 32.61 -41.51
CA LEU A 498 10.97 31.68 -40.41
C LEU A 498 9.45 31.52 -40.15
N ASN A 499 8.85 30.58 -40.83
CA ASN A 499 7.47 30.18 -40.56
C ASN A 499 7.38 29.08 -39.51
N LEU A 500 6.17 28.73 -39.08
CA LEU A 500 5.93 27.73 -38.03
C LEU A 500 6.53 26.38 -38.43
N GLU A 501 6.34 25.94 -39.66
CA GLU A 501 6.82 24.64 -40.18
C GLU A 501 8.37 24.53 -40.08
N ILE A 502 9.09 25.61 -40.43
CA ILE A 502 10.54 25.63 -40.39
C ILE A 502 10.99 25.60 -38.92
N LEU A 503 10.32 26.34 -38.04
CA LEU A 503 10.64 26.38 -36.62
C LEU A 503 10.38 25.00 -35.97
N GLU A 504 9.24 24.39 -36.20
CA GLU A 504 8.91 23.05 -35.71
C GLU A 504 9.94 22.01 -36.16
N LYS A 505 10.30 22.02 -37.45
CA LYS A 505 11.29 21.13 -38.03
C LYS A 505 12.69 21.32 -37.46
N GLN A 506 13.13 22.56 -37.16
CA GLN A 506 14.48 22.81 -36.64
C GLN A 506 14.56 22.65 -35.12
N LEU A 507 13.60 23.19 -34.37
CA LEU A 507 13.54 23.09 -32.92
C LEU A 507 13.18 21.68 -32.46
N GLY A 508 12.41 20.93 -33.28
CA GLY A 508 12.03 19.55 -33.01
C GLY A 508 13.14 18.50 -33.21
N ARG A 509 14.33 18.89 -33.75
CA ARG A 509 15.48 17.99 -33.86
C ARG A 509 16.20 17.76 -32.54
N LEU A 510 15.49 17.17 -31.59
CA LEU A 510 15.97 16.95 -30.21
C LEU A 510 16.75 15.63 -30.03
N GLY A 511 16.80 14.77 -31.06
CA GLY A 511 17.70 13.58 -31.17
C GLY A 511 17.85 12.76 -29.89
N ASP A 512 19.07 12.67 -29.38
CA ASP A 512 19.42 11.87 -28.21
C ASP A 512 19.16 12.56 -26.86
N THR A 513 18.46 13.71 -26.87
CA THR A 513 18.05 14.37 -25.61
C THR A 513 16.89 13.65 -24.95
N PHE A 514 16.61 13.99 -23.68
CA PHE A 514 15.45 13.51 -22.90
C PHE A 514 14.13 14.17 -23.33
N PHE A 515 14.13 14.92 -24.43
CA PHE A 515 13.02 15.76 -24.85
C PHE A 515 12.49 15.39 -26.24
N GLU A 516 11.22 15.71 -26.42
CA GLU A 516 10.55 15.73 -27.72
C GLU A 516 9.80 17.07 -27.90
N LEU A 517 9.52 17.46 -29.14
CA LEU A 517 8.77 18.68 -29.40
C LEU A 517 7.31 18.54 -28.94
N GLY A 518 6.85 19.49 -28.14
CA GLY A 518 5.44 19.69 -27.78
C GLY A 518 4.76 20.66 -28.73
N SER A 519 4.97 21.97 -28.55
CA SER A 519 4.40 23.01 -29.39
C SER A 519 5.43 24.09 -29.69
N VAL A 520 5.19 24.87 -30.77
CA VAL A 520 5.96 26.06 -31.09
C VAL A 520 4.97 27.22 -31.31
N GLU A 521 5.17 28.29 -30.53
CA GLU A 521 4.46 29.57 -30.73
C GLU A 521 5.39 30.57 -31.41
N ASN A 522 4.96 31.09 -32.56
CA ASN A 522 5.72 32.00 -33.38
C ASN A 522 5.15 33.43 -33.34
N PHE A 523 5.81 34.31 -32.61
CA PHE A 523 5.49 35.76 -32.51
C PHE A 523 6.41 36.63 -33.36
N LEU A 524 7.18 36.06 -34.29
CA LEU A 524 8.00 36.83 -35.20
C LEU A 524 7.16 37.57 -36.25
N PRO A 525 7.57 38.80 -36.63
CA PRO A 525 7.01 39.42 -37.81
C PRO A 525 7.18 38.55 -39.06
N LYS A 526 6.18 38.58 -39.97
CA LYS A 526 6.26 37.81 -41.24
C LYS A 526 7.47 38.23 -42.06
N GLY A 527 8.11 37.23 -42.67
CA GLY A 527 9.24 37.49 -43.58
C GLY A 527 10.58 37.73 -42.90
N MET A 528 10.70 37.48 -41.61
CA MET A 528 12.00 37.51 -40.90
C MET A 528 12.78 36.23 -41.11
N MET A 529 14.09 36.28 -41.23
CA MET A 529 14.96 35.12 -41.34
C MET A 529 16.14 35.18 -40.33
N LEU A 530 16.62 33.97 -40.04
CA LEU A 530 17.83 33.75 -39.27
C LEU A 530 18.51 32.51 -39.87
N PRO A 531 19.87 32.46 -39.97
CA PRO A 531 20.57 31.27 -40.43
C PRO A 531 20.19 30.03 -39.64
N LEU A 532 19.92 28.92 -40.34
CA LEU A 532 19.52 27.66 -39.67
C LEU A 532 20.61 27.11 -38.73
N SER A 533 21.88 27.44 -38.95
CA SER A 533 23.00 27.13 -38.06
C SER A 533 22.83 27.78 -36.67
N GLU A 534 22.39 29.02 -36.66
CA GLU A 534 22.14 29.81 -35.47
C GLU A 534 20.93 29.28 -34.69
N LEU A 535 19.83 28.99 -35.39
CA LEU A 535 18.64 28.34 -34.81
C LEU A 535 18.99 26.97 -34.18
N ASN A 536 19.86 26.21 -34.83
CA ASN A 536 20.35 24.92 -34.32
C ASN A 536 21.26 25.10 -33.11
N ARG A 537 22.07 26.16 -33.03
CA ARG A 537 22.85 26.52 -31.85
C ARG A 537 21.90 26.80 -30.68
N MET A 538 20.95 27.72 -30.87
CA MET A 538 19.96 28.10 -29.85
C MET A 538 19.19 26.90 -29.31
N ARG A 539 18.74 26.00 -30.19
CA ARG A 539 18.08 24.75 -29.76
C ARG A 539 18.98 23.91 -28.85
N ARG A 540 20.27 23.73 -29.20
CA ARG A 540 21.21 22.95 -28.36
C ARG A 540 21.43 23.59 -27.02
N ASP A 541 21.62 24.92 -26.99
CA ASP A 541 21.85 25.68 -25.77
C ASP A 541 20.62 25.59 -24.85
N LEU A 542 19.40 25.79 -25.37
CA LEU A 542 18.16 25.66 -24.65
C LEU A 542 17.94 24.23 -24.12
N ALA A 543 18.21 23.21 -24.93
CA ALA A 543 18.05 21.81 -24.50
C ALA A 543 19.06 21.43 -23.42
N ALA A 544 20.31 21.90 -23.51
CA ALA A 544 21.35 21.66 -22.51
C ALA A 544 21.00 22.34 -21.18
N GLU A 545 20.64 23.63 -21.23
CA GLU A 545 20.29 24.39 -20.02
C GLU A 545 18.99 23.87 -19.38
N LEU A 546 18.00 23.47 -20.19
CA LEU A 546 16.78 22.85 -19.68
C LEU A 546 17.07 21.49 -19.03
N THR A 547 17.98 20.68 -19.60
CA THR A 547 18.43 19.43 -19.00
C THR A 547 19.02 19.67 -17.62
N ARG A 548 19.90 20.68 -17.49
CA ARG A 548 20.49 21.10 -16.21
C ARG A 548 19.40 21.48 -15.19
N LYS A 549 18.44 22.35 -15.59
CA LYS A 549 17.37 22.81 -14.70
C LYS A 549 16.40 21.70 -14.26
N VAL A 550 16.04 20.78 -15.16
CA VAL A 550 15.14 19.67 -14.78
C VAL A 550 15.82 18.61 -13.93
N SER A 551 17.14 18.51 -13.99
CA SER A 551 17.92 17.60 -13.13
C SER A 551 18.27 18.18 -11.75
N GLU A 552 18.06 19.49 -11.56
CA GLU A 552 18.36 20.15 -10.28
C GLU A 552 17.58 19.52 -9.12
N ASN A 553 18.27 19.39 -7.99
CA ASN A 553 17.71 18.95 -6.74
C ASN A 553 16.75 20.02 -6.19
N PRO A 554 15.57 19.67 -5.63
CA PRO A 554 14.65 20.63 -5.01
C PRO A 554 15.27 21.44 -3.87
N GLY A 555 16.36 20.95 -3.23
CA GLY A 555 17.11 21.73 -2.23
C GLY A 555 16.37 21.84 -0.91
N TYR A 556 15.92 20.72 -0.32
CA TYR A 556 15.27 20.71 0.97
C TYR A 556 16.14 21.26 2.11
N ILE A 557 15.50 21.86 3.10
CA ILE A 557 16.15 22.24 4.37
C ILE A 557 16.60 20.96 5.08
N VAL A 558 17.84 20.90 5.54
CA VAL A 558 18.38 19.77 6.29
C VAL A 558 18.96 20.25 7.62
N ASN A 559 18.32 19.87 8.71
CA ASN A 559 18.71 20.28 10.06
C ASN A 559 19.67 19.28 10.67
N GLU A 560 20.71 19.77 11.33
CA GLU A 560 21.64 18.98 12.15
C GLU A 560 21.06 18.66 13.53
N GLY A 561 21.42 17.48 14.10
CA GLY A 561 21.09 17.11 15.47
C GLY A 561 19.60 16.92 15.76
N ALA A 562 18.81 16.50 14.76
CA ALA A 562 17.37 16.30 14.88
C ALA A 562 17.01 15.27 15.95
N LEU A 563 17.70 14.13 15.98
CA LEU A 563 17.49 13.10 17.00
C LEU A 563 17.75 13.62 18.41
N VAL A 564 18.85 14.37 18.59
CA VAL A 564 19.20 14.94 19.90
C VAL A 564 18.07 15.86 20.39
N ARG A 565 17.53 16.74 19.55
CA ARG A 565 16.41 17.63 19.94
C ARG A 565 15.16 16.85 20.36
N LEU A 566 14.83 15.77 19.70
CA LEU A 566 13.67 14.94 20.01
C LEU A 566 13.86 14.08 21.27
N THR A 567 15.11 13.70 21.59
CA THR A 567 15.39 12.80 22.72
C THR A 567 15.90 13.52 23.96
N THR A 568 16.39 14.75 23.84
CA THR A 568 16.79 15.58 24.98
C THR A 568 15.53 16.24 25.58
N SER A 569 14.76 15.49 26.34
CA SER A 569 13.72 16.10 27.18
C SER A 569 14.31 16.41 28.54
N ASP A 570 14.06 17.62 29.08
CA ASP A 570 14.46 18.07 30.41
C ASP A 570 13.88 17.22 31.54
N GLU A 571 13.03 16.29 31.26
CA GLU A 571 12.40 15.35 32.16
C GLU A 571 12.75 13.89 31.77
N LYS A 572 13.98 13.45 32.01
CA LYS A 572 14.15 12.05 32.43
C LYS A 572 13.43 11.95 33.77
N ALA A 573 12.13 11.63 33.73
CA ALA A 573 11.31 11.50 34.92
C ALA A 573 12.03 10.54 35.88
N LYS A 574 12.37 11.07 37.04
CA LYS A 574 12.92 10.33 38.18
C LYS A 574 12.08 9.07 38.34
N SER A 575 12.72 8.00 38.76
CA SER A 575 12.15 6.69 39.10
C SER A 575 10.69 6.72 39.55
N PRO A 576 9.87 5.74 39.18
CA PRO A 576 8.45 5.74 39.49
C PRO A 576 8.25 5.97 41.00
N ALA A 577 7.31 6.85 41.35
CA ALA A 577 6.97 7.20 42.71
C ALA A 577 6.37 6.01 43.50
N THR A 578 6.10 4.87 42.87
CA THR A 578 5.52 3.68 43.50
C THR A 578 6.38 2.46 43.29
N GLU A 579 6.68 1.71 44.36
CA GLU A 579 7.28 0.37 44.30
C GLU A 579 6.23 -0.72 43.93
N GLN A 580 4.95 -0.37 43.98
CA GLN A 580 3.85 -1.30 43.75
C GLN A 580 3.76 -1.75 42.29
N VAL A 581 3.79 -3.07 42.10
CA VAL A 581 3.56 -3.71 40.81
C VAL A 581 2.06 -3.87 40.59
N THR A 582 1.60 -3.55 39.39
CA THR A 582 0.21 -3.76 38.97
C THR A 582 0.14 -4.90 37.95
N LEU A 583 -0.71 -5.88 38.23
CA LEU A 583 -1.02 -6.97 37.29
C LEU A 583 -2.41 -6.76 36.71
N SER A 584 -2.50 -6.77 35.36
CA SER A 584 -3.74 -6.71 34.61
C SER A 584 -4.02 -8.08 33.96
N VAL A 585 -5.29 -8.46 33.85
CA VAL A 585 -5.70 -9.69 33.13
C VAL A 585 -6.68 -9.33 32.05
N LEU A 586 -6.41 -9.77 30.80
CA LEU A 586 -7.32 -9.60 29.69
C LEU A 586 -8.16 -10.87 29.51
N CYS A 587 -9.48 -10.73 29.70
CA CYS A 587 -10.47 -11.78 29.64
C CYS A 587 -11.21 -11.74 28.29
N ARG A 588 -11.28 -12.90 27.61
CA ARG A 588 -12.00 -13.07 26.34
C ARG A 588 -13.36 -13.76 26.49
N ASP A 589 -13.67 -14.26 27.67
CA ASP A 589 -14.97 -14.86 28.04
C ASP A 589 -15.32 -14.65 29.51
N GLU A 590 -16.54 -15.05 29.88
CA GLU A 590 -17.07 -14.85 31.23
C GLU A 590 -16.40 -15.74 32.29
N THR A 591 -15.90 -16.91 31.88
CA THR A 591 -15.22 -17.84 32.83
C THR A 591 -13.86 -17.29 33.23
N GLN A 592 -13.17 -16.61 32.32
CA GLN A 592 -11.91 -15.92 32.62
C GLN A 592 -12.11 -14.74 33.57
N ILE A 593 -13.27 -14.04 33.49
CA ILE A 593 -13.62 -13.00 34.49
C ILE A 593 -13.76 -13.60 35.89
N GLU A 594 -14.42 -14.74 36.01
CA GLU A 594 -14.59 -15.42 37.28
C GLU A 594 -13.21 -15.76 37.89
N GLY A 595 -12.31 -16.38 37.13
CA GLY A 595 -10.98 -16.69 37.58
C GLY A 595 -10.16 -15.45 37.94
N ALA A 596 -10.30 -14.34 37.19
CA ALA A 596 -9.62 -13.08 37.50
C ALA A 596 -10.12 -12.48 38.84
N LEU A 597 -11.44 -12.50 39.09
CA LEU A 597 -12.04 -12.02 40.33
C LEU A 597 -11.64 -12.87 41.54
N GLU A 598 -11.66 -14.20 41.41
CA GLU A 598 -11.22 -15.15 42.46
C GLU A 598 -9.73 -14.96 42.80
N SER A 599 -8.92 -14.58 41.80
CA SER A 599 -7.48 -14.31 41.99
C SER A 599 -7.19 -12.93 42.56
N GLY A 600 -8.21 -12.09 42.83
CA GLY A 600 -8.06 -10.75 43.42
C GLY A 600 -7.34 -9.75 42.52
N VAL A 601 -7.42 -9.88 41.17
CA VAL A 601 -6.76 -8.98 40.20
C VAL A 601 -7.44 -7.60 40.24
N GLU A 602 -6.62 -6.54 40.31
CA GLU A 602 -7.10 -5.16 40.42
C GLU A 602 -7.58 -4.61 39.09
N ASN A 603 -6.96 -5.02 37.93
CA ASN A 603 -7.28 -4.52 36.61
C ASN A 603 -7.76 -5.65 35.72
N ILE A 604 -9.00 -5.54 35.24
CA ILE A 604 -9.61 -6.52 34.34
C ILE A 604 -9.90 -5.88 32.98
N TYR A 605 -9.28 -6.41 31.96
CA TYR A 605 -9.49 -5.99 30.57
C TYR A 605 -10.45 -6.96 29.89
N LEU A 606 -11.38 -6.44 29.07
CA LEU A 606 -12.40 -7.22 28.38
C LEU A 606 -12.18 -7.14 26.88
N ASP A 607 -11.97 -8.28 26.21
CA ASP A 607 -11.78 -8.41 24.75
C ASP A 607 -12.73 -9.46 24.17
N PHE A 608 -14.02 -9.17 24.16
CA PHE A 608 -15.05 -10.09 23.71
C PHE A 608 -15.32 -10.04 22.22
N GLU A 609 -15.61 -11.20 21.63
CA GLU A 609 -16.08 -11.30 20.25
C GLU A 609 -17.43 -10.59 20.05
N ASP A 610 -18.30 -10.56 21.07
CA ASP A 610 -19.61 -9.90 21.07
C ASP A 610 -19.62 -8.67 21.98
N VAL A 611 -19.57 -7.49 21.37
CA VAL A 611 -19.55 -6.20 22.08
C VAL A 611 -20.81 -5.96 22.94
N ARG A 612 -21.92 -6.66 22.64
CA ARG A 612 -23.18 -6.54 23.43
C ARG A 612 -23.03 -7.08 24.85
N LYS A 613 -22.06 -7.95 25.10
CA LYS A 613 -21.78 -8.57 26.41
C LYS A 613 -21.00 -7.66 27.36
N TYR A 614 -20.38 -6.57 26.86
CA TYR A 614 -19.56 -5.70 27.71
C TYR A 614 -20.33 -5.11 28.90
N LYS A 615 -21.57 -4.64 28.67
CA LYS A 615 -22.37 -4.02 29.73
C LYS A 615 -22.66 -4.98 30.89
N SER A 616 -23.03 -6.22 30.61
CA SER A 616 -23.27 -7.25 31.64
C SER A 616 -21.96 -7.63 32.36
N ALA A 617 -20.86 -7.77 31.61
CA ALA A 617 -19.56 -8.09 32.18
C ALA A 617 -19.04 -7.00 33.11
N VAL A 618 -19.11 -5.72 32.73
CA VAL A 618 -18.76 -4.58 33.58
C VAL A 618 -19.62 -4.58 34.86
N SER A 619 -20.96 -4.78 34.71
CA SER A 619 -21.85 -4.83 35.87
C SER A 619 -21.51 -5.98 36.82
N LYS A 620 -21.16 -7.17 36.31
CA LYS A 620 -20.72 -8.34 37.10
C LYS A 620 -19.45 -8.03 37.87
N ILE A 621 -18.42 -7.45 37.24
CA ILE A 621 -17.16 -7.10 37.90
C ILE A 621 -17.41 -6.07 39.01
N ARG A 622 -18.19 -5.04 38.76
CA ARG A 622 -18.51 -3.99 39.74
C ARG A 622 -19.30 -4.52 40.96
N SER A 623 -20.18 -5.50 40.74
CA SER A 623 -20.91 -6.14 41.84
C SER A 623 -20.03 -7.03 42.72
N SER A 624 -18.88 -7.45 42.19
CA SER A 624 -17.95 -8.37 42.91
C SER A 624 -16.79 -7.63 43.59
N GLY A 625 -16.55 -6.32 43.25
CA GLY A 625 -15.47 -5.54 43.85
C GLY A 625 -15.21 -4.20 43.14
N ASN A 626 -14.05 -3.59 43.47
CA ASN A 626 -13.64 -2.29 42.93
C ASN A 626 -12.55 -2.40 41.86
N SER A 627 -12.51 -3.49 41.10
CA SER A 627 -11.53 -3.66 40.03
C SER A 627 -11.69 -2.56 38.93
N PHE A 628 -10.58 -2.05 38.45
CA PHE A 628 -10.53 -1.13 37.33
C PHE A 628 -10.81 -1.89 36.03
N VAL A 629 -11.87 -1.49 35.30
CA VAL A 629 -12.33 -2.21 34.11
C VAL A 629 -11.96 -1.45 32.86
N VAL A 630 -11.29 -2.14 31.94
CA VAL A 630 -10.90 -1.62 30.63
C VAL A 630 -11.58 -2.44 29.54
N ILE A 631 -12.19 -1.80 28.56
CA ILE A 631 -12.76 -2.50 27.39
C ILE A 631 -11.84 -2.31 26.19
N ALA A 632 -11.63 -3.40 25.45
CA ALA A 632 -10.93 -3.44 24.18
C ALA A 632 -11.95 -3.43 23.02
N PRO A 633 -12.18 -2.30 22.32
CA PRO A 633 -12.99 -2.25 21.11
C PRO A 633 -12.34 -3.05 19.97
N PRO A 634 -13.05 -3.30 18.85
CA PRO A 634 -12.49 -3.96 17.68
C PRO A 634 -11.14 -3.35 17.26
N ARG A 635 -10.19 -4.19 16.88
CA ARG A 635 -8.84 -3.74 16.48
C ARG A 635 -8.86 -2.88 15.21
N ILE A 636 -9.75 -3.19 14.30
CA ILE A 636 -10.01 -2.42 13.08
C ILE A 636 -11.38 -1.77 13.16
N PHE A 637 -11.45 -0.55 12.67
CA PHE A 637 -12.70 0.19 12.54
C PHE A 637 -12.88 0.62 11.08
N LYS A 638 -14.08 0.38 10.51
CA LYS A 638 -14.42 0.76 9.14
C LYS A 638 -15.61 1.75 9.12
N PRO A 639 -15.79 2.51 8.04
CA PRO A 639 -16.88 3.49 7.94
C PRO A 639 -18.25 2.85 8.11
N GLY A 640 -19.03 3.35 9.07
CA GLY A 640 -20.36 2.84 9.41
C GLY A 640 -20.41 1.90 10.62
N GLU A 641 -19.29 1.63 11.29
CA GLU A 641 -19.22 0.75 12.47
C GLU A 641 -19.35 1.50 13.82
N SER A 642 -19.71 2.78 13.80
CA SER A 642 -19.81 3.62 15.01
C SER A 642 -20.77 3.07 16.08
N ALA A 643 -21.75 2.26 15.68
CA ALA A 643 -22.64 1.55 16.62
C ALA A 643 -21.87 0.64 17.60
N PHE A 644 -20.74 0.05 17.19
CA PHE A 644 -19.93 -0.77 18.07
C PHE A 644 -19.28 0.06 19.18
N LEU A 645 -18.75 1.25 18.85
CA LEU A 645 -18.14 2.15 19.82
C LEU A 645 -19.19 2.70 20.80
N LYS A 646 -20.42 2.94 20.32
CA LYS A 646 -21.53 3.33 21.19
C LYS A 646 -21.88 2.24 22.22
N LEU A 647 -21.94 0.97 21.81
CA LEU A 647 -22.16 -0.14 22.74
C LEU A 647 -21.05 -0.27 23.79
N VAL A 648 -19.81 0.02 23.41
CA VAL A 648 -18.66 0.08 24.34
C VAL A 648 -18.83 1.23 25.33
N ASP A 649 -19.21 2.43 24.85
CA ASP A 649 -19.47 3.61 25.70
C ASP A 649 -20.62 3.37 26.70
N ASP A 650 -21.73 2.76 26.21
CA ASP A 650 -22.89 2.38 27.05
C ASP A 650 -22.57 1.35 28.16
N ALA A 651 -21.44 0.66 28.07
CA ALA A 651 -20.98 -0.27 29.09
C ALA A 651 -20.33 0.44 30.30
N CYS A 652 -19.95 1.70 30.17
CA CYS A 652 -19.46 2.57 31.23
C CYS A 652 -18.23 1.99 31.99
N ALA A 653 -17.23 1.50 31.27
CA ALA A 653 -15.94 1.08 31.84
C ALA A 653 -15.12 2.26 32.37
N ASP A 654 -14.00 2.00 33.06
CA ASP A 654 -13.08 3.03 33.55
C ASP A 654 -12.04 3.45 32.50
N GLY A 655 -11.71 2.53 31.58
CA GLY A 655 -10.74 2.77 30.53
C GLY A 655 -11.08 2.08 29.22
N ILE A 656 -10.41 2.50 28.16
CA ILE A 656 -10.51 1.97 26.81
C ILE A 656 -9.10 1.55 26.35
N LEU A 657 -8.96 0.28 25.94
CA LEU A 657 -7.76 -0.22 25.28
C LEU A 657 -7.82 0.15 23.80
N VAL A 658 -7.18 1.26 23.45
CA VAL A 658 -7.23 1.86 22.12
C VAL A 658 -6.35 1.07 21.15
N ARG A 659 -6.96 0.52 20.10
CA ARG A 659 -6.32 -0.33 19.10
C ARG A 659 -6.18 0.33 17.72
N ASN A 660 -6.90 1.43 17.49
CA ASN A 660 -6.89 2.23 16.26
C ASN A 660 -7.25 3.69 16.57
N PHE A 661 -6.98 4.56 15.62
CA PHE A 661 -7.15 5.99 15.83
C PHE A 661 -8.60 6.47 15.79
N SER A 662 -9.50 5.73 15.17
CA SER A 662 -10.93 6.05 15.17
C SER A 662 -11.54 5.83 16.55
N THR A 663 -11.17 4.76 17.22
CA THR A 663 -11.50 4.54 18.64
C THR A 663 -10.99 5.68 19.49
N LEU A 664 -9.72 6.11 19.31
CA LEU A 664 -9.17 7.26 20.00
C LEU A 664 -10.00 8.52 19.79
N ALA A 665 -10.31 8.85 18.53
CA ALA A 665 -11.06 10.06 18.18
C ALA A 665 -12.47 10.05 18.78
N TYR A 666 -13.14 8.90 18.78
CA TYR A 666 -14.46 8.73 19.38
C TYR A 666 -14.42 8.99 20.90
N PHE A 667 -13.55 8.30 21.65
CA PHE A 667 -13.51 8.39 23.11
C PHE A 667 -12.90 9.68 23.64
N LYS A 668 -12.08 10.38 22.86
CA LYS A 668 -11.69 11.75 23.17
C LYS A 668 -12.84 12.77 23.14
N LYS A 669 -13.86 12.50 22.33
CA LYS A 669 -15.07 13.34 22.20
C LYS A 669 -16.20 12.87 23.12
N ALA A 670 -16.03 11.72 23.80
CA ALA A 670 -17.04 11.18 24.73
C ALA A 670 -17.31 12.15 25.89
N SER A 671 -18.56 12.23 26.33
CA SER A 671 -18.94 13.06 27.46
C SER A 671 -18.38 12.58 28.81
N ARG A 672 -18.05 11.31 28.89
CA ARG A 672 -17.44 10.65 30.06
C ARG A 672 -15.91 10.61 29.91
N PRO A 673 -15.15 10.93 30.97
CA PRO A 673 -13.70 10.75 30.94
C PRO A 673 -13.35 9.24 31.04
N TYR A 674 -12.53 8.78 30.09
CA TYR A 674 -11.96 7.43 30.07
C TYR A 674 -10.44 7.51 30.22
N ALA A 675 -9.85 6.55 30.93
CA ALA A 675 -8.42 6.29 30.77
C ALA A 675 -8.17 5.68 29.38
N LEU A 676 -7.37 6.34 28.55
CA LEU A 676 -7.03 5.88 27.21
C LEU A 676 -5.70 5.14 27.27
N LEU A 677 -5.74 3.81 27.07
CA LEU A 677 -4.57 2.94 27.08
C LEU A 677 -4.29 2.49 25.65
N GLY A 678 -3.06 2.69 25.17
CA GLY A 678 -2.70 2.27 23.81
C GLY A 678 -2.30 0.79 23.78
N ASP A 679 -2.89 0.01 22.85
CA ASP A 679 -2.55 -1.41 22.67
C ASP A 679 -1.37 -1.60 21.72
N PHE A 680 -0.80 -2.80 21.69
CA PHE A 680 0.34 -3.19 20.83
C PHE A 680 0.11 -2.88 19.34
N SER A 681 -1.13 -2.88 18.87
CA SER A 681 -1.51 -2.57 17.48
C SER A 681 -1.22 -1.12 17.05
N LEU A 682 -0.91 -0.23 17.97
CA LEU A 682 -0.38 1.11 17.70
C LEU A 682 1.10 1.10 17.32
N ASN A 683 1.75 -0.06 17.36
CA ASN A 683 3.13 -0.30 16.91
C ASN A 683 4.18 0.61 17.59
N VAL A 684 4.09 0.74 18.93
CA VAL A 684 5.06 1.53 19.71
C VAL A 684 6.38 0.75 19.83
N ALA A 685 7.38 1.14 19.05
CA ALA A 685 8.66 0.45 18.96
C ALA A 685 9.88 1.26 19.42
N ASN A 686 9.71 2.57 19.69
CA ASN A 686 10.78 3.46 20.14
C ASN A 686 10.27 4.59 21.05
N GLN A 687 11.21 5.27 21.72
CA GLN A 687 10.92 6.34 22.66
C GLN A 687 10.27 7.58 22.03
N ILE A 688 10.53 7.89 20.74
CA ILE A 688 9.96 9.06 20.07
C ILE A 688 8.47 8.83 19.83
N THR A 689 8.08 7.65 19.34
CA THR A 689 6.67 7.25 19.20
C THR A 689 5.97 7.30 20.55
N ALA A 690 6.55 6.69 21.58
CA ALA A 690 5.97 6.68 22.92
C ALA A 690 5.76 8.08 23.48
N GLN A 691 6.78 8.94 23.42
CA GLN A 691 6.71 10.33 23.89
C GLN A 691 5.61 11.11 23.16
N HIS A 692 5.49 10.96 21.84
CA HIS A 692 4.44 11.63 21.07
C HIS A 692 3.05 11.18 21.50
N LEU A 693 2.83 9.88 21.63
CA LEU A 693 1.52 9.33 22.01
C LEU A 693 1.11 9.72 23.43
N ILE A 694 2.06 9.72 24.38
CA ILE A 694 1.78 10.14 25.76
C ILE A 694 1.58 11.66 25.87
N LYS A 695 2.56 12.44 25.41
CA LYS A 695 2.59 13.89 25.68
C LYS A 695 1.70 14.71 24.75
N GLN A 696 1.59 14.33 23.47
CA GLN A 696 0.83 15.11 22.47
C GLN A 696 -0.56 14.54 22.23
N ILE A 697 -0.66 13.21 22.16
CA ILE A 697 -1.94 12.54 21.95
C ILE A 697 -2.70 12.35 23.25
N GLY A 698 -2.02 12.13 24.39
CA GLY A 698 -2.64 12.07 25.73
C GLY A 698 -3.06 10.68 26.16
N PHE A 699 -2.34 9.64 25.77
CA PHE A 699 -2.51 8.30 26.33
C PHE A 699 -2.08 8.26 27.80
N THR A 700 -2.77 7.46 28.61
CA THR A 700 -2.42 7.20 30.01
C THR A 700 -1.27 6.20 30.12
N SER A 701 -1.27 5.17 29.27
CA SER A 701 -0.22 4.18 29.14
C SER A 701 -0.22 3.54 27.76
N LEU A 702 0.86 2.84 27.42
CA LEU A 702 1.08 2.22 26.11
C LEU A 702 1.56 0.78 26.30
N THR A 703 1.02 -0.15 25.52
CA THR A 703 1.59 -1.48 25.33
C THR A 703 2.62 -1.40 24.21
N LEU A 704 3.83 -1.90 24.45
CA LEU A 704 4.89 -1.97 23.44
C LEU A 704 4.51 -2.93 22.31
N SER A 705 5.05 -2.68 21.09
CA SER A 705 4.88 -3.58 19.97
C SER A 705 5.40 -4.98 20.27
N TYR A 706 4.65 -6.01 19.85
CA TYR A 706 5.08 -7.41 19.99
C TYR A 706 6.19 -7.82 18.99
N ASP A 707 6.65 -6.89 18.17
CA ASP A 707 7.82 -7.06 17.30
C ASP A 707 9.16 -6.82 18.06
N LEU A 708 9.11 -6.39 19.34
CA LEU A 708 10.27 -6.12 20.16
C LEU A 708 10.71 -7.38 20.92
N HIS A 709 11.99 -7.73 20.82
CA HIS A 709 12.63 -8.70 21.70
C HIS A 709 12.98 -8.08 23.05
N VAL A 710 13.39 -8.89 23.99
CA VAL A 710 13.69 -8.47 25.38
C VAL A 710 14.69 -7.31 25.43
N GLU A 711 15.76 -7.39 24.65
CA GLU A 711 16.81 -6.34 24.61
C GLU A 711 16.26 -5.00 24.11
N GLU A 712 15.40 -5.02 23.07
CA GLU A 712 14.78 -3.82 22.52
C GLU A 712 13.77 -3.23 23.51
N VAL A 713 13.00 -4.06 24.23
CA VAL A 713 12.11 -3.63 25.31
C VAL A 713 12.93 -2.90 26.39
N LEU A 714 14.03 -3.50 26.85
CA LEU A 714 14.92 -2.90 27.83
C LEU A 714 15.55 -1.59 27.33
N ASN A 715 15.86 -1.50 26.02
CA ASN A 715 16.35 -0.27 25.40
C ASN A 715 15.29 0.83 25.41
N VAL A 716 14.03 0.51 25.02
CA VAL A 716 12.93 1.47 25.11
C VAL A 716 12.74 1.97 26.55
N LEU A 717 12.78 1.09 27.54
CA LEU A 717 12.61 1.45 28.95
C LEU A 717 13.74 2.37 29.46
N ARG A 718 14.99 2.13 29.05
CA ARG A 718 16.14 2.98 29.42
C ARG A 718 16.08 4.37 28.79
N GLU A 719 15.57 4.47 27.56
CA GLU A 719 15.52 5.72 26.79
C GLU A 719 14.22 6.50 26.99
N SER A 720 13.28 5.98 27.78
CA SER A 720 11.97 6.58 28.04
C SER A 720 11.65 6.64 29.54
N THR A 721 10.42 6.99 29.87
CA THR A 721 9.85 6.90 31.22
C THR A 721 9.14 5.55 31.37
N PRO A 722 9.67 4.59 32.16
CA PRO A 722 9.07 3.24 32.27
C PRO A 722 7.61 3.23 32.73
N ALA A 723 7.18 4.24 33.50
CA ALA A 723 5.79 4.40 33.96
C ALA A 723 4.78 4.64 32.80
N TRP A 724 5.24 4.93 31.58
CA TRP A 724 4.38 5.03 30.41
C TRP A 724 3.90 3.68 29.89
N PHE A 725 4.58 2.59 30.27
CA PHE A 725 4.38 1.29 29.61
C PHE A 725 3.67 0.27 30.49
N GLU A 726 2.90 -0.58 29.83
CA GLU A 726 2.42 -1.87 30.26
C GLU A 726 3.01 -2.94 29.34
N LEU A 727 3.52 -4.06 29.90
CA LEU A 727 4.08 -5.16 29.12
C LEU A 727 3.25 -6.41 29.28
N THR A 728 2.87 -7.04 28.15
CA THR A 728 2.24 -8.35 28.14
C THR A 728 3.29 -9.43 28.44
N LEU A 729 3.17 -10.10 29.59
CA LEU A 729 4.11 -11.13 30.04
C LEU A 729 3.75 -12.53 29.53
N HIS A 730 2.46 -12.80 29.33
CA HIS A 730 1.99 -14.12 28.92
C HIS A 730 0.82 -13.98 27.99
N GLN A 731 0.89 -14.64 26.81
CA GLN A 731 -0.16 -14.56 25.82
C GLN A 731 -0.08 -15.68 24.79
N HIS A 732 -1.19 -15.97 24.13
CA HIS A 732 -1.19 -16.58 22.80
C HIS A 732 -1.11 -15.46 21.76
N MET A 733 0.06 -15.28 21.13
CA MET A 733 0.29 -14.16 20.20
C MET A 733 -0.74 -14.13 19.06
N PRO A 734 -1.41 -13.00 18.78
CA PRO A 734 -2.32 -12.87 17.65
C PRO A 734 -1.53 -12.78 16.34
N MET A 735 -1.41 -13.89 15.61
CA MET A 735 -0.58 -14.02 14.40
C MET A 735 -1.11 -13.21 13.21
N PHE A 736 -2.34 -13.53 12.79
CA PHE A 736 -3.04 -12.83 11.71
C PHE A 736 -4.27 -12.12 12.27
N HIS A 737 -4.50 -10.90 11.83
CA HIS A 737 -5.80 -10.23 11.97
C HIS A 737 -6.31 -9.87 10.57
N MET A 738 -7.44 -10.45 10.16
CA MET A 738 -7.86 -10.55 8.77
C MET A 738 -9.28 -10.04 8.56
N GLU A 739 -9.51 -9.30 7.48
CA GLU A 739 -10.89 -9.05 6.99
C GLU A 739 -11.52 -10.35 6.44
N HIS A 740 -10.71 -11.29 5.97
CA HIS A 740 -11.15 -12.59 5.49
C HIS A 740 -11.69 -13.45 6.64
N CYS A 741 -12.92 -13.95 6.49
CA CYS A 741 -13.53 -14.88 7.44
C CYS A 741 -13.43 -16.33 6.95
N ALA A 742 -12.52 -17.12 7.53
CA ALA A 742 -12.34 -18.53 7.19
C ALA A 742 -13.55 -19.39 7.62
N PHE A 743 -14.30 -18.97 8.66
CA PHE A 743 -15.57 -19.63 9.03
C PHE A 743 -16.60 -19.54 7.88
N ALA A 744 -16.80 -18.32 7.32
CA ALA A 744 -17.72 -18.16 6.20
C ALA A 744 -17.22 -18.87 4.95
N ALA A 745 -15.92 -18.80 4.66
CA ALA A 745 -15.32 -19.37 3.47
C ALA A 745 -15.42 -20.90 3.38
N PHE A 746 -15.28 -21.60 4.51
CA PHE A 746 -15.12 -23.07 4.50
C PHE A 746 -16.22 -23.83 5.27
N LEU A 747 -17.00 -23.16 6.11
CA LEU A 747 -18.10 -23.78 6.89
C LEU A 747 -19.49 -23.29 6.46
N SER A 748 -19.58 -22.44 5.45
CA SER A 748 -20.82 -21.85 4.96
C SER A 748 -20.84 -21.81 3.42
N LYS A 749 -22.01 -21.56 2.86
CA LYS A 749 -22.20 -21.18 1.46
C LYS A 749 -22.48 -19.68 1.31
N GLY A 750 -22.62 -18.96 2.41
CA GLY A 750 -22.82 -17.51 2.41
C GLY A 750 -21.55 -16.74 2.15
N THR A 751 -21.67 -15.55 1.59
CA THR A 751 -20.54 -14.72 1.16
C THR A 751 -20.05 -13.77 2.26
N ASP A 752 -20.93 -13.38 3.20
CA ASP A 752 -20.63 -12.39 4.24
C ASP A 752 -21.48 -12.60 5.51
N SER A 753 -21.39 -11.68 6.46
CA SER A 753 -22.07 -11.73 7.76
C SER A 753 -23.59 -11.76 7.70
N THR A 754 -24.20 -11.35 6.59
CA THR A 754 -25.66 -11.29 6.44
C THR A 754 -26.26 -12.63 6.06
N ASN A 755 -25.48 -13.52 5.46
CA ASN A 755 -25.97 -14.77 4.88
C ASN A 755 -25.16 -16.03 5.22
N CYS A 756 -24.04 -15.93 5.97
CA CYS A 756 -23.19 -17.07 6.33
C CYS A 756 -23.80 -17.99 7.40
N GLY A 757 -24.84 -17.59 8.10
CA GLY A 757 -25.46 -18.37 9.19
C GLY A 757 -24.61 -18.47 10.45
N ARG A 758 -23.56 -17.65 10.57
CA ARG A 758 -22.65 -17.47 11.73
C ARG A 758 -22.10 -18.79 12.29
N PRO A 759 -21.33 -19.56 11.51
CA PRO A 759 -20.69 -20.78 12.00
C PRO A 759 -19.67 -20.51 13.12
N CYS A 760 -19.11 -19.31 13.22
CA CYS A 760 -18.22 -18.88 14.29
C CYS A 760 -18.86 -18.89 15.69
N GLU A 761 -20.20 -18.72 15.79
CA GLU A 761 -20.94 -18.79 17.08
C GLU A 761 -21.23 -20.26 17.49
N LYS A 762 -21.08 -21.22 16.56
CA LYS A 762 -21.50 -22.63 16.74
C LYS A 762 -20.34 -23.61 16.86
N HIS A 763 -19.19 -23.28 16.29
CA HIS A 763 -18.05 -24.18 16.17
C HIS A 763 -16.77 -23.58 16.73
N LYS A 764 -15.98 -24.40 17.40
CA LYS A 764 -14.59 -24.11 17.72
C LYS A 764 -13.70 -24.53 16.56
N VAL A 765 -12.97 -23.58 15.98
CA VAL A 765 -12.12 -23.81 14.81
C VAL A 765 -10.67 -23.55 15.15
N GLU A 766 -9.81 -24.44 14.67
CA GLU A 766 -8.36 -24.30 14.72
C GLU A 766 -7.80 -24.56 13.32
N LEU A 767 -6.71 -23.88 12.98
CA LEU A 767 -5.94 -24.19 11.77
C LEU A 767 -4.67 -24.94 12.15
N GLN A 768 -4.55 -26.19 11.68
CA GLN A 768 -3.37 -27.01 11.91
C GLN A 768 -2.33 -26.74 10.82
N ASP A 769 -1.14 -26.37 11.25
CA ASP A 769 0.01 -26.16 10.36
C ASP A 769 0.70 -27.47 9.95
N ARG A 770 1.76 -27.35 9.12
CA ARG A 770 2.55 -28.47 8.60
C ARG A 770 3.35 -29.24 9.65
N VAL A 771 3.57 -28.64 10.84
CA VAL A 771 4.27 -29.31 11.95
C VAL A 771 3.30 -29.87 12.99
N GLY A 772 1.99 -29.77 12.73
CA GLY A 772 0.94 -30.34 13.56
C GLY A 772 0.41 -29.41 14.66
N GLN A 773 0.89 -28.18 14.76
CA GLN A 773 0.40 -27.20 15.74
C GLN A 773 -1.01 -26.73 15.36
N LYS A 774 -1.93 -26.64 16.32
CA LYS A 774 -3.32 -26.25 16.14
C LYS A 774 -3.51 -24.83 16.65
N HIS A 775 -3.63 -23.91 15.75
CA HIS A 775 -3.78 -22.49 16.00
C HIS A 775 -5.25 -22.08 16.16
N PRO A 776 -5.71 -21.60 17.33
CA PRO A 776 -7.10 -21.20 17.52
C PRO A 776 -7.49 -20.04 16.63
N LEU A 777 -8.66 -20.14 16.00
CA LEU A 777 -9.25 -19.09 15.16
C LEU A 777 -10.47 -18.50 15.86
N LYS A 778 -10.53 -17.17 15.95
CA LYS A 778 -11.61 -16.42 16.57
C LYS A 778 -12.11 -15.33 15.62
N ALA A 779 -13.41 -15.02 15.71
CA ALA A 779 -14.01 -13.93 14.95
C ALA A 779 -14.38 -12.76 15.89
N ASP A 780 -14.23 -11.52 15.45
CA ASP A 780 -14.73 -10.34 16.17
C ASP A 780 -16.15 -9.94 15.69
N VAL A 781 -16.71 -8.90 16.28
CA VAL A 781 -18.06 -8.40 15.95
C VAL A 781 -18.16 -7.91 14.49
N GLY A 782 -17.06 -7.46 13.89
CA GLY A 782 -16.98 -7.10 12.48
C GLY A 782 -16.76 -8.28 11.54
N CYS A 783 -16.82 -9.52 12.05
CA CYS A 783 -16.52 -10.78 11.34
C CYS A 783 -15.08 -10.91 10.87
N ARG A 784 -14.16 -10.08 11.38
CA ARG A 784 -12.73 -10.20 11.17
C ARG A 784 -12.19 -11.35 11.97
N ASN A 785 -11.29 -12.14 11.38
CA ASN A 785 -10.74 -13.29 12.06
C ASN A 785 -9.35 -13.01 12.63
N THR A 786 -9.12 -13.46 13.85
CA THR A 786 -7.79 -13.51 14.46
C THR A 786 -7.35 -14.96 14.62
N LEU A 787 -6.18 -15.30 14.06
CA LEU A 787 -5.52 -16.59 14.30
C LEU A 787 -4.49 -16.41 15.41
N TYR A 788 -4.61 -17.18 16.48
CA TYR A 788 -3.68 -17.13 17.61
C TYR A 788 -2.62 -18.23 17.52
N ASN A 789 -1.43 -18.00 18.05
CA ASN A 789 -0.40 -19.03 18.14
C ASN A 789 -0.89 -20.18 19.04
N ALA A 790 -0.64 -21.43 18.63
CA ALA A 790 -0.94 -22.62 19.41
C ALA A 790 -0.17 -22.67 20.74
N ALA A 791 1.09 -22.23 20.70
CA ALA A 791 1.93 -22.14 21.89
C ALA A 791 1.80 -20.76 22.55
N ALA A 792 1.60 -20.75 23.88
CA ALA A 792 1.67 -19.53 24.65
C ALA A 792 3.13 -19.03 24.68
N GLN A 793 3.28 -17.71 24.57
CA GLN A 793 4.55 -17.02 24.77
C GLN A 793 4.57 -16.45 26.19
N SER A 794 5.68 -16.65 26.91
CA SER A 794 5.87 -16.11 28.24
C SER A 794 7.19 -15.36 28.35
N GLY A 795 7.15 -14.16 28.90
CA GLY A 795 8.30 -13.36 29.30
C GLY A 795 8.57 -13.38 30.82
N ALA A 796 7.94 -14.31 31.55
CA ALA A 796 8.05 -14.34 33.01
C ALA A 796 9.49 -14.55 33.50
N GLU A 797 10.34 -15.23 32.73
CA GLU A 797 11.77 -15.42 33.03
C GLU A 797 12.55 -14.09 33.02
N PHE A 798 12.08 -13.07 32.30
CA PHE A 798 12.70 -11.75 32.21
C PHE A 798 12.08 -10.72 33.17
N TYR A 799 11.10 -11.11 34.00
CA TYR A 799 10.39 -10.21 34.89
C TYR A 799 11.35 -9.39 35.79
N ALA A 800 12.38 -10.03 36.34
CA ALA A 800 13.33 -9.33 37.21
C ALA A 800 14.09 -8.22 36.47
N GLN A 801 14.43 -8.44 35.20
CA GLN A 801 15.12 -7.44 34.37
C GLN A 801 14.18 -6.26 34.04
N PHE A 802 12.93 -6.52 33.70
CA PHE A 802 11.93 -5.47 33.47
C PHE A 802 11.64 -4.66 34.73
N TYR A 803 11.51 -5.33 35.87
CA TYR A 803 11.32 -4.66 37.15
C TYR A 803 12.52 -3.76 37.52
N GLN A 804 13.74 -4.23 37.33
CA GLN A 804 14.97 -3.45 37.53
C GLN A 804 15.07 -2.27 36.58
N ALA A 805 14.57 -2.40 35.36
CA ALA A 805 14.48 -1.32 34.39
C ALA A 805 13.37 -0.29 34.69
N GLY A 806 12.63 -0.48 35.81
CA GLY A 806 11.62 0.47 36.28
C GLY A 806 10.19 0.17 35.86
N LEU A 807 9.94 -0.90 35.14
CA LEU A 807 8.59 -1.28 34.74
C LEU A 807 7.78 -1.80 35.92
N ARG A 808 6.51 -1.40 36.02
CA ARG A 808 5.62 -1.75 37.12
C ARG A 808 4.25 -2.26 36.72
N ARG A 809 3.92 -2.20 35.41
CA ARG A 809 2.64 -2.65 34.87
C ARG A 809 2.84 -3.85 33.95
N PHE A 810 2.16 -4.94 34.27
CA PHE A 810 2.25 -6.19 33.55
C PHE A 810 0.85 -6.71 33.21
N ARG A 811 0.70 -7.36 32.05
CA ARG A 811 -0.57 -7.92 31.58
C ARG A 811 -0.42 -9.40 31.24
N LEU A 812 -1.45 -10.21 31.58
CA LEU A 812 -1.65 -11.58 31.13
C LEU A 812 -2.87 -11.63 30.16
N GLU A 813 -2.74 -12.39 29.07
CA GLU A 813 -3.80 -12.54 28.07
C GLU A 813 -4.13 -14.00 27.76
#